data_f120cab53f1a63474c5f90d570bb7857
#
_entry.id   f120cab53f1a63474c5f90d570bb7857
#
_cell.length_a   1.000
_cell.length_b   1.000
_cell.length_c   1.000
_cell.angle_alpha   90.00
_cell.angle_beta   90.00
_cell.angle_gamma   90.00
#
_symmetry.space_group_name_H-M   'P 1'
#
loop_
_entity.id
_entity.type
_entity.pdbx_description
1 polymer ?
#
loop_
_entity_poly.entity_id
_entity_poly.type
_entity_poly.pdbx_seq_one_letter_code
_entity_poly.pdbx_strand_id
1 'polypeptide(L)'
;APTGWEWQSPDSVAVNKLQPHAWFFSFRNIDEARKVLPENSSYWKSLDGMWKFHWAPNPDERPKDFFRTDYDVSKWDDIKVPMSWNMAGLQSDGKNKYGDPLYSNQRVIFQHSWQPMNDWKGGVMRTPPKNWMTYRNRNEVGSYRRTFSVPADWKGQEIYLNFDGVDSFFYLYINGKYVGFSKNSRNLAEFNITPYLNKEGEENTVAVEVYRHSDGSFLESQDMFRLPGIFRTVALTAKPQVQVRDFKAIPDLNETYSNAKLHITAQLQNLSKKAIKGYTIQYSLYANRLYSDENTLLSGVTASAKLAGKLNTKGEIELEATLDAANKVNLWSAEAPHRYTLVGELKDAKGRTVQTFSTFVGFRKVEIKETPAEKDEFGLAGRYYYLNGQPIKLKGVNRHENNVKAGHTVSREQMEHEVFLMKRGNINHVRNCHYPDAPYWYYLCDKYGIYLEDEANVESHEYYYGKQSLSHVPEFRNAHIARNMEMVHATVNHPSVVIWSLGNEAGPGKTFVDCYNAIKAYDTSRPVQYERNNDIVDMGSNQYPSIAWVQGAVQGKYKLKYPFHISEYAHSMGNACGNLIDYWDAIESTNFFMGGAIWDWVDQALDKQDPATGKTYWAYGGDFGKDNKPNDGMFCMNGIMRPDLTPKAQYFEVKKVYQNVGVKAIDMKQGQIEIFNKNYFEPLKNYQIVWSLYKDGVCVKKKQPLQGAKNIVGPREKGIYTLPYDYASLDANSEYFVTVQFLLGKDMPWAKKGYVQMEEQLRVKGADVAAPSIAAVAKTGKAMKYQLDKAAKRASITGGNFQVVFDLNTGAIYSLKYGNQIIIKDGNGPQLDAYRAPTDNDAGIGYHNAWFKNGLYDLQHVVKSWTCTPNKKDGTYKLDFTVESQGKEGCDVNYGNRDRDPESCYNFEKNKRALTDADLKFTSRQIYTIYKDGSIEMQSAIGANRSKVILPR
;
A
#
# COMPACT_ATOMS: atom_id res chain seq x y z
N ALA A 1 -8.83 23.64 -34.33
CA ALA A 1 -8.23 24.37 -33.20
C ALA A 1 -9.03 24.06 -31.94
N PRO A 2 -8.38 24.01 -30.79
CA PRO A 2 -9.06 23.86 -29.52
C PRO A 2 -9.93 25.07 -29.22
N THR A 3 -11.03 24.87 -28.50
CA THR A 3 -11.90 25.95 -28.05
C THR A 3 -11.35 26.71 -26.85
N GLY A 4 -10.45 26.05 -26.09
CA GLY A 4 -9.92 26.54 -24.82
C GLY A 4 -10.84 26.26 -23.63
N TRP A 5 -11.93 25.50 -23.82
CA TRP A 5 -12.89 25.15 -22.79
C TRP A 5 -12.93 23.65 -22.47
N GLU A 6 -12.18 22.82 -23.19
CA GLU A 6 -12.19 21.36 -23.06
C GLU A 6 -11.83 20.89 -21.65
N TRP A 7 -10.93 21.59 -20.99
CA TRP A 7 -10.54 21.30 -19.61
C TRP A 7 -11.62 21.61 -18.55
N GLN A 8 -12.73 22.19 -18.98
CA GLN A 8 -13.90 22.51 -18.15
C GLN A 8 -15.20 21.89 -18.67
N SER A 9 -15.11 20.85 -19.47
CA SER A 9 -16.24 20.24 -20.18
C SER A 9 -16.28 18.74 -19.95
N PRO A 10 -16.91 18.26 -18.86
CA PRO A 10 -16.83 16.87 -18.42
C PRO A 10 -17.37 15.83 -19.42
N ASP A 11 -18.29 16.22 -20.30
CA ASP A 11 -18.79 15.33 -21.35
C ASP A 11 -17.73 14.92 -22.37
N SER A 12 -16.72 15.77 -22.56
CA SER A 12 -15.66 15.53 -23.53
C SER A 12 -14.42 15.01 -22.86
N VAL A 13 -14.12 13.73 -22.99
CA VAL A 13 -13.01 13.06 -22.31
C VAL A 13 -11.71 13.10 -23.10
N ALA A 14 -11.77 13.14 -24.43
CA ALA A 14 -10.62 13.20 -25.34
C ALA A 14 -11.04 13.59 -26.74
N VAL A 15 -10.06 14.06 -27.53
CA VAL A 15 -10.21 14.27 -28.98
C VAL A 15 -8.99 13.65 -29.66
N ASN A 16 -9.23 12.85 -30.71
CA ASN A 16 -8.25 12.12 -31.51
C ASN A 16 -7.33 11.17 -30.70
N LYS A 17 -7.60 10.98 -29.43
CA LYS A 17 -7.02 9.87 -28.65
C LYS A 17 -7.58 8.57 -29.18
N LEU A 18 -6.72 7.61 -29.43
CA LEU A 18 -7.13 6.30 -29.94
C LEU A 18 -7.93 5.51 -28.91
N GLN A 19 -8.73 4.59 -29.43
CA GLN A 19 -9.44 3.62 -28.60
C GLN A 19 -8.45 2.83 -27.73
N PRO A 20 -8.78 2.53 -26.48
CA PRO A 20 -7.90 1.77 -25.62
C PRO A 20 -7.64 0.37 -26.19
N HIS A 21 -6.48 -0.14 -25.93
CA HIS A 21 -6.04 -1.48 -26.33
C HIS A 21 -5.12 -2.08 -25.27
N ALA A 22 -4.88 -3.40 -25.35
CA ALA A 22 -3.96 -4.09 -24.48
C ALA A 22 -2.54 -3.54 -24.64
N TRP A 23 -1.77 -3.59 -23.57
CA TRP A 23 -0.38 -3.16 -23.59
C TRP A 23 0.45 -4.19 -24.35
N PHE A 24 0.78 -3.87 -25.60
CA PHE A 24 1.64 -4.67 -26.49
C PHE A 24 2.29 -3.80 -27.56
N PHE A 25 3.30 -4.36 -28.26
CA PHE A 25 4.07 -3.63 -29.26
C PHE A 25 4.22 -4.45 -30.53
N SER A 26 4.46 -3.76 -31.64
CA SER A 26 4.95 -4.37 -32.89
C SER A 26 6.45 -4.58 -32.81
N PHE A 27 6.89 -5.69 -33.34
CA PHE A 27 8.30 -6.09 -33.41
C PHE A 27 8.68 -6.40 -34.86
N ARG A 28 9.96 -6.28 -35.18
CA ARG A 28 10.45 -6.54 -36.54
C ARG A 28 10.38 -8.02 -36.89
N ASN A 29 10.63 -8.89 -35.93
CA ASN A 29 10.68 -10.32 -36.09
C ASN A 29 10.36 -11.06 -34.78
N ILE A 30 10.35 -12.40 -34.87
CA ILE A 30 10.05 -13.26 -33.70
C ILE A 30 11.13 -13.11 -32.61
N ASP A 31 12.41 -12.94 -32.96
CA ASP A 31 13.47 -12.82 -31.96
C ASP A 31 13.34 -11.59 -31.07
N GLU A 32 12.89 -10.45 -31.63
CA GLU A 32 12.51 -9.28 -30.86
C GLU A 32 11.22 -9.55 -30.05
N ALA A 33 10.20 -10.11 -30.69
CA ALA A 33 8.88 -10.33 -30.08
C ALA A 33 8.94 -11.26 -28.87
N ARG A 34 9.82 -12.23 -28.86
CA ARG A 34 10.04 -13.13 -27.72
C ARG A 34 10.48 -12.42 -26.45
N LYS A 35 11.04 -11.23 -26.57
CA LYS A 35 11.48 -10.40 -25.43
C LYS A 35 10.37 -9.52 -24.86
N VAL A 36 9.30 -9.30 -25.60
CA VAL A 36 8.04 -8.63 -25.23
C VAL A 36 8.15 -7.15 -24.85
N LEU A 37 9.11 -6.77 -24.00
CA LEU A 37 9.23 -5.41 -23.48
C LEU A 37 9.55 -4.39 -24.59
N PRO A 38 9.02 -3.17 -24.52
CA PRO A 38 9.07 -2.20 -25.62
C PRO A 38 10.47 -1.82 -26.08
N GLU A 39 11.41 -1.71 -25.16
CA GLU A 39 12.82 -1.39 -25.47
C GLU A 39 13.53 -2.42 -26.36
N ASN A 40 12.95 -3.62 -26.50
CA ASN A 40 13.45 -4.66 -27.39
C ASN A 40 12.85 -4.56 -28.80
N SER A 41 11.93 -3.63 -29.03
CA SER A 41 11.31 -3.42 -30.33
C SER A 41 12.06 -2.38 -31.15
N SER A 42 12.40 -2.73 -32.41
CA SER A 42 12.87 -1.78 -33.41
C SER A 42 11.81 -0.73 -33.80
N TYR A 43 10.55 -0.93 -33.42
CA TYR A 43 9.42 -0.04 -33.67
C TYR A 43 8.98 0.76 -32.46
N TRP A 44 9.86 0.92 -31.47
CA TRP A 44 9.65 1.74 -30.29
C TRP A 44 10.83 2.69 -30.06
N LYS A 45 10.57 3.95 -29.76
CA LYS A 45 11.60 4.94 -29.47
C LYS A 45 11.16 5.84 -28.34
N SER A 46 11.94 5.88 -27.26
CA SER A 46 11.70 6.79 -26.14
C SER A 46 11.88 8.25 -26.55
N LEU A 47 11.01 9.11 -26.07
CA LEU A 47 11.16 10.56 -26.03
C LEU A 47 11.39 11.07 -24.61
N ASP A 48 11.70 10.20 -23.66
CA ASP A 48 12.12 10.61 -22.32
C ASP A 48 13.45 11.39 -22.40
N GLY A 49 13.70 12.21 -21.39
CA GLY A 49 14.89 13.03 -21.32
C GLY A 49 14.58 14.49 -21.04
N MET A 50 15.42 15.40 -21.52
CA MET A 50 15.23 16.83 -21.29
C MET A 50 14.31 17.45 -22.33
N TRP A 51 13.32 18.20 -21.85
CA TRP A 51 12.39 18.95 -22.66
C TRP A 51 12.47 20.44 -22.28
N LYS A 52 12.23 21.37 -23.23
CA LYS A 52 12.01 22.77 -22.91
C LYS A 52 10.70 22.93 -22.16
N PHE A 53 10.71 23.75 -21.11
CA PHE A 53 9.59 23.88 -20.17
C PHE A 53 9.36 25.34 -19.76
N HIS A 54 8.10 25.75 -19.76
CA HIS A 54 7.66 27.03 -19.22
C HIS A 54 6.48 26.80 -18.25
N TRP A 55 6.61 27.26 -17.04
CA TRP A 55 5.55 27.24 -16.03
C TRP A 55 4.81 28.56 -15.95
N ALA A 56 3.48 28.52 -15.92
CA ALA A 56 2.63 29.67 -15.70
C ALA A 56 1.70 29.43 -14.51
N PRO A 57 1.44 30.46 -13.67
CA PRO A 57 0.63 30.30 -12.45
C PRO A 57 -0.88 30.11 -12.72
N ASN A 58 -1.32 30.44 -13.94
CA ASN A 58 -2.71 30.28 -14.36
C ASN A 58 -2.80 30.23 -15.90
N PRO A 59 -3.97 29.84 -16.46
CA PRO A 59 -4.15 29.74 -17.91
C PRO A 59 -3.99 31.04 -18.67
N ASP A 60 -4.28 32.20 -18.04
CA ASP A 60 -4.23 33.49 -18.72
C ASP A 60 -2.79 33.96 -19.00
N GLU A 61 -1.86 33.58 -18.14
CA GLU A 61 -0.44 33.95 -18.22
C GLU A 61 0.42 32.99 -19.06
N ARG A 62 -0.17 31.87 -19.51
CA ARG A 62 0.57 30.91 -20.33
C ARG A 62 1.00 31.45 -21.68
N PRO A 63 2.10 30.98 -22.28
CA PRO A 63 2.48 31.35 -23.65
C PRO A 63 1.50 30.74 -24.66
N LYS A 64 0.67 31.57 -25.30
CA LYS A 64 -0.48 31.09 -26.10
C LYS A 64 -0.08 30.48 -27.46
N ASP A 65 1.03 30.93 -28.05
CA ASP A 65 1.47 30.52 -29.40
C ASP A 65 2.71 29.61 -29.38
N PHE A 66 3.06 29.08 -28.21
CA PHE A 66 4.30 28.33 -28.04
C PHE A 66 4.39 27.05 -28.90
N PHE A 67 3.26 26.55 -29.38
CA PHE A 67 3.18 25.37 -30.24
C PHE A 67 3.67 25.65 -31.67
N ARG A 68 3.79 26.88 -32.05
CA ARG A 68 4.29 27.28 -33.38
C ARG A 68 5.75 26.93 -33.51
N THR A 69 6.16 26.42 -34.67
CA THR A 69 7.54 25.99 -34.91
C THR A 69 8.55 27.14 -34.90
N ASP A 70 8.10 28.35 -35.23
CA ASP A 70 8.90 29.59 -35.21
C ASP A 70 8.95 30.30 -33.84
N TYR A 71 8.27 29.76 -32.82
CA TYR A 71 8.28 30.34 -31.47
C TYR A 71 9.61 30.04 -30.77
N ASP A 72 10.28 31.08 -30.26
CA ASP A 72 11.57 30.95 -29.60
C ASP A 72 11.42 30.42 -28.16
N VAL A 73 11.89 29.22 -27.91
CA VAL A 73 11.95 28.58 -26.61
C VAL A 73 13.36 28.51 -26.02
N SER A 74 14.33 29.23 -26.64
CA SER A 74 15.75 29.15 -26.22
C SER A 74 15.99 29.56 -24.76
N LYS A 75 15.15 30.46 -24.24
CA LYS A 75 15.22 30.97 -22.87
C LYS A 75 14.38 30.18 -21.88
N TRP A 76 13.69 29.13 -22.31
CA TRP A 76 12.91 28.28 -21.44
C TRP A 76 13.83 27.38 -20.62
N ASP A 77 13.35 26.98 -19.45
CA ASP A 77 14.03 25.99 -18.64
C ASP A 77 14.08 24.63 -19.34
N ASP A 78 14.99 23.78 -18.90
CA ASP A 78 15.04 22.37 -19.25
C ASP A 78 14.45 21.56 -18.11
N ILE A 79 13.48 20.69 -18.41
CA ILE A 79 12.85 19.80 -17.43
C ILE A 79 13.04 18.34 -17.84
N LYS A 80 13.32 17.48 -16.86
CA LYS A 80 13.35 16.05 -17.08
C LYS A 80 11.94 15.49 -17.28
N VAL A 81 11.74 14.67 -18.31
CA VAL A 81 10.53 13.89 -18.55
C VAL A 81 10.94 12.40 -18.56
N PRO A 82 10.27 11.54 -17.82
CA PRO A 82 9.14 11.81 -16.93
C PRO A 82 9.57 12.41 -15.59
N MET A 83 8.76 13.28 -15.05
CA MET A 83 8.87 13.82 -13.69
C MET A 83 7.65 14.67 -13.33
N SER A 84 7.18 14.64 -12.09
CA SER A 84 6.23 15.64 -11.60
C SER A 84 6.93 17.01 -11.54
N TRP A 85 6.37 18.03 -12.15
CA TRP A 85 7.11 19.31 -12.29
C TRP A 85 7.38 20.02 -10.97
N ASN A 86 6.52 19.84 -9.96
CA ASN A 86 6.79 20.40 -8.64
C ASN A 86 8.12 19.90 -8.08
N MET A 87 8.45 18.63 -8.29
CA MET A 87 9.71 18.06 -7.82
C MET A 87 10.91 18.56 -8.64
N ALA A 88 10.72 18.78 -9.92
CA ALA A 88 11.75 19.40 -10.78
C ALA A 88 12.05 20.85 -10.37
N GLY A 89 11.09 21.55 -9.78
CA GLY A 89 11.21 22.94 -9.34
C GLY A 89 11.77 23.13 -7.93
N LEU A 90 12.07 22.07 -7.19
CA LEU A 90 12.57 22.16 -5.82
C LEU A 90 13.94 22.85 -5.76
N GLN A 91 14.08 23.89 -4.91
CA GLN A 91 15.27 24.69 -4.74
C GLN A 91 15.91 24.49 -3.36
N SER A 92 17.19 24.79 -3.24
CA SER A 92 17.96 24.65 -2.00
C SER A 92 17.48 25.53 -0.86
N ASP A 93 16.74 26.60 -1.15
CA ASP A 93 16.10 27.47 -0.15
C ASP A 93 14.74 26.96 0.31
N GLY A 94 14.36 25.73 -0.09
CA GLY A 94 13.09 25.11 0.25
C GLY A 94 11.88 25.62 -0.51
N LYS A 95 12.07 26.58 -1.44
CA LYS A 95 11.02 27.07 -2.32
C LYS A 95 10.86 26.16 -3.52
N ASN A 96 9.74 26.26 -4.19
CA ASN A 96 9.47 25.52 -5.40
C ASN A 96 9.24 26.49 -6.58
N LYS A 97 10.11 26.41 -7.60
CA LYS A 97 10.05 27.25 -8.78
C LYS A 97 8.76 27.08 -9.60
N TYR A 98 8.18 25.88 -9.57
CA TYR A 98 7.04 25.49 -10.39
C TYR A 98 5.80 25.19 -9.56
N GLY A 99 5.57 25.99 -8.52
CA GLY A 99 4.44 25.79 -7.61
C GLY A 99 4.66 24.63 -6.63
N ASP A 100 3.93 24.65 -5.53
CA ASP A 100 4.10 23.67 -4.44
C ASP A 100 3.32 22.39 -4.68
N PRO A 101 3.84 21.25 -4.22
CA PRO A 101 3.05 20.05 -3.99
C PRO A 101 1.85 20.36 -3.08
N LEU A 102 0.73 19.73 -3.35
CA LEU A 102 -0.47 19.84 -2.51
C LEU A 102 -0.90 18.44 -2.09
N TYR A 103 -1.14 18.29 -0.80
CA TYR A 103 -1.75 17.09 -0.25
C TYR A 103 -3.13 17.44 0.31
N SER A 104 -4.15 17.03 -0.37
CA SER A 104 -5.53 17.25 0.05
C SER A 104 -6.43 16.15 -0.50
N ASN A 105 -7.14 15.47 0.38
CA ASN A 105 -8.12 14.44 0.04
C ASN A 105 -9.54 15.01 0.19
N GLN A 106 -9.90 15.42 1.41
CA GLN A 106 -11.25 15.87 1.72
C GLN A 106 -11.52 17.33 1.35
N ARG A 107 -10.49 18.11 1.10
CA ARG A 107 -10.61 19.53 0.80
C ARG A 107 -10.25 19.78 -0.63
N VAL A 108 -11.22 20.10 -1.44
CA VAL A 108 -10.97 20.50 -2.83
C VAL A 108 -10.21 21.82 -2.85
N ILE A 109 -9.15 21.88 -3.63
CA ILE A 109 -8.29 23.05 -3.77
C ILE A 109 -8.91 24.17 -4.64
N PHE A 110 -10.05 23.92 -5.24
CA PHE A 110 -10.90 24.87 -5.92
C PHE A 110 -12.29 24.86 -5.29
N GLN A 111 -13.07 25.90 -5.53
CA GLN A 111 -14.30 26.17 -4.82
C GLN A 111 -15.29 24.99 -4.83
N HIS A 112 -15.82 24.67 -3.66
CA HIS A 112 -16.74 23.61 -3.42
C HIS A 112 -18.21 23.91 -3.53
N SER A 113 -18.68 25.07 -3.81
CA SER A 113 -20.12 25.30 -3.87
C SER A 113 -20.73 24.57 -5.03
N TRP A 114 -20.74 23.23 -4.94
CA TRP A 114 -21.62 22.43 -5.75
C TRP A 114 -23.04 22.84 -5.41
N GLN A 115 -23.72 23.38 -6.37
CA GLN A 115 -25.16 23.42 -6.34
C GLN A 115 -25.66 21.95 -6.30
N PRO A 116 -26.88 21.72 -5.85
CA PRO A 116 -27.52 20.41 -6.01
C PRO A 116 -27.26 19.88 -7.41
N MET A 117 -27.06 18.57 -7.55
CA MET A 117 -26.61 17.91 -8.79
C MET A 117 -27.37 18.31 -10.06
N ASN A 118 -28.64 18.66 -9.94
CA ASN A 118 -29.45 19.11 -11.06
C ASN A 118 -29.08 20.49 -11.59
N ASP A 119 -28.27 21.24 -10.86
CA ASP A 119 -27.86 22.60 -11.18
C ASP A 119 -26.37 22.75 -11.50
N TRP A 120 -25.70 21.64 -11.82
CA TRP A 120 -24.29 21.72 -12.20
C TRP A 120 -24.13 22.52 -13.51
N LYS A 121 -23.46 23.63 -13.41
CA LYS A 121 -23.30 24.58 -14.55
C LYS A 121 -21.91 24.58 -15.15
N GLY A 122 -21.12 23.55 -14.88
CA GLY A 122 -19.77 23.41 -15.39
C GLY A 122 -18.75 24.29 -14.71
N GLY A 123 -17.49 24.12 -15.10
CA GLY A 123 -16.36 24.92 -14.64
C GLY A 123 -15.73 24.38 -13.37
N VAL A 124 -14.59 23.76 -13.55
CA VAL A 124 -13.73 23.25 -12.49
C VAL A 124 -13.18 24.38 -11.63
N MET A 125 -12.82 25.46 -12.27
CA MET A 125 -12.09 26.56 -11.66
C MET A 125 -13.02 27.68 -11.19
N ARG A 126 -13.92 27.33 -10.26
CA ARG A 126 -14.63 28.36 -9.53
C ARG A 126 -13.64 29.16 -8.67
N THR A 127 -13.96 30.42 -8.44
CA THR A 127 -13.09 31.28 -7.65
C THR A 127 -13.05 30.82 -6.19
N PRO A 128 -11.92 30.25 -5.72
CA PRO A 128 -11.78 29.90 -4.31
C PRO A 128 -11.74 31.15 -3.44
N PRO A 129 -11.87 31.04 -2.12
CA PRO A 129 -11.69 32.17 -1.23
C PRO A 129 -10.38 32.90 -1.50
N LYS A 130 -10.39 34.23 -1.48
CA LYS A 130 -9.23 35.05 -1.82
C LYS A 130 -8.02 34.86 -0.91
N ASN A 131 -8.24 34.40 0.31
CA ASN A 131 -7.18 34.07 1.28
C ASN A 131 -6.51 32.72 1.03
N TRP A 132 -6.99 31.90 0.12
CA TRP A 132 -6.32 30.67 -0.25
C TRP A 132 -5.17 30.94 -1.21
N MET A 133 -4.04 30.30 -1.00
CA MET A 133 -2.91 30.35 -1.93
C MET A 133 -3.29 29.91 -3.35
N THR A 134 -4.14 28.92 -3.46
CA THR A 134 -4.69 28.40 -4.71
C THR A 134 -5.54 29.42 -5.47
N TYR A 135 -5.95 30.52 -4.84
CA TYR A 135 -6.63 31.62 -5.55
C TYR A 135 -5.71 32.26 -6.59
N ARG A 136 -4.42 32.41 -6.29
CA ARG A 136 -3.44 33.01 -7.22
C ARG A 136 -2.94 32.01 -8.26
N ASN A 137 -2.73 30.77 -7.87
CA ASN A 137 -2.17 29.68 -8.69
C ASN A 137 -3.21 28.57 -8.92
N ARG A 138 -4.45 28.94 -9.14
CA ARG A 138 -5.58 28.00 -9.12
C ARG A 138 -5.58 26.96 -10.23
N ASN A 139 -4.88 27.22 -11.35
CA ASN A 139 -4.70 26.24 -12.40
C ASN A 139 -3.40 26.49 -13.14
N GLU A 140 -2.31 26.04 -12.60
CA GLU A 140 -0.98 26.14 -13.18
C GLU A 140 -0.93 25.43 -14.53
N VAL A 141 -0.18 25.99 -15.46
CA VAL A 141 0.01 25.44 -16.81
C VAL A 141 1.49 25.22 -17.07
N GLY A 142 1.85 23.99 -17.42
CA GLY A 142 3.18 23.62 -17.90
C GLY A 142 3.19 23.46 -19.41
N SER A 143 3.97 24.30 -20.10
CA SER A 143 4.16 24.21 -21.54
C SER A 143 5.48 23.50 -21.83
N TYR A 144 5.39 22.37 -22.55
CA TYR A 144 6.55 21.53 -22.90
C TYR A 144 6.81 21.60 -24.39
N ARG A 145 8.10 21.61 -24.78
CA ARG A 145 8.50 21.50 -26.19
C ARG A 145 9.73 20.64 -26.37
N ARG A 146 9.72 19.84 -27.43
CA ARG A 146 10.87 19.07 -27.87
C ARG A 146 10.86 18.85 -29.36
N THR A 147 12.04 18.70 -29.96
CA THR A 147 12.18 18.18 -31.31
C THR A 147 12.43 16.67 -31.29
N PHE A 148 12.04 15.98 -32.35
CA PHE A 148 12.27 14.58 -32.55
C PHE A 148 12.37 14.18 -34.00
N SER A 149 13.05 13.07 -34.30
CA SER A 149 13.12 12.47 -35.62
C SER A 149 12.46 11.09 -35.61
N VAL A 150 11.76 10.78 -36.70
CA VAL A 150 11.22 9.44 -36.94
C VAL A 150 12.34 8.61 -37.58
N PRO A 151 12.64 7.38 -37.09
CA PRO A 151 13.62 6.51 -37.71
C PRO A 151 13.32 6.23 -39.18
N ALA A 152 14.35 6.27 -40.03
CA ALA A 152 14.19 6.11 -41.49
C ALA A 152 13.64 4.72 -41.88
N ASP A 153 13.93 3.72 -41.10
CA ASP A 153 13.43 2.35 -41.30
C ASP A 153 11.96 2.15 -40.92
N TRP A 154 11.29 3.19 -40.39
CA TRP A 154 9.85 3.22 -40.15
C TRP A 154 9.03 3.74 -41.35
N LYS A 155 9.68 3.92 -42.49
CA LYS A 155 9.01 4.37 -43.72
C LYS A 155 7.80 3.50 -44.08
N GLY A 156 6.68 4.18 -44.33
CA GLY A 156 5.43 3.51 -44.70
C GLY A 156 4.64 2.91 -43.52
N GLN A 157 5.12 3.10 -42.30
CA GLN A 157 4.40 2.76 -41.08
C GLN A 157 3.49 3.90 -40.65
N GLU A 158 2.46 3.56 -39.85
CA GLU A 158 1.73 4.53 -39.05
C GLU A 158 2.53 4.83 -37.79
N ILE A 159 2.68 6.11 -37.47
CA ILE A 159 3.48 6.60 -36.35
C ILE A 159 2.55 7.11 -35.25
N TYR A 160 2.77 6.58 -34.06
CA TYR A 160 1.97 6.90 -32.87
C TYR A 160 2.84 7.59 -31.82
N LEU A 161 2.26 8.56 -31.12
CA LEU A 161 2.86 9.19 -29.96
C LEU A 161 2.08 8.76 -28.73
N ASN A 162 2.80 8.19 -27.77
CA ASN A 162 2.26 7.59 -26.56
C ASN A 162 2.69 8.37 -25.34
N PHE A 163 1.73 8.70 -24.47
CA PHE A 163 1.95 9.24 -23.13
C PHE A 163 1.40 8.22 -22.12
N ASP A 164 2.25 7.60 -21.35
CA ASP A 164 1.84 6.60 -20.36
C ASP A 164 1.14 7.22 -19.15
N GLY A 165 1.37 8.49 -18.87
CA GLY A 165 0.69 9.24 -17.83
C GLY A 165 1.02 10.73 -17.84
N VAL A 166 -0.03 11.56 -17.83
CA VAL A 166 0.06 13.01 -17.73
C VAL A 166 -1.02 13.53 -16.79
N ASP A 167 -0.64 14.22 -15.75
CA ASP A 167 -1.55 14.78 -14.76
C ASP A 167 -1.71 16.29 -14.98
N SER A 168 -2.91 16.81 -15.22
CA SER A 168 -4.19 16.09 -15.29
C SER A 168 -4.83 16.15 -16.68
N PHE A 169 -4.65 17.24 -17.40
CA PHE A 169 -5.21 17.51 -18.73
C PHE A 169 -4.12 18.05 -19.64
N PHE A 170 -4.11 17.68 -20.92
CA PHE A 170 -3.18 18.29 -21.87
C PHE A 170 -3.71 18.42 -23.28
N TYR A 171 -3.27 19.49 -23.96
CA TYR A 171 -3.37 19.64 -25.40
C TYR A 171 -2.09 19.17 -26.07
N LEU A 172 -2.22 18.49 -27.21
CA LEU A 172 -1.10 18.03 -28.04
C LEU A 172 -1.05 18.76 -29.38
N TYR A 173 0.17 19.20 -29.73
CA TYR A 173 0.47 19.79 -31.04
C TYR A 173 1.68 19.11 -31.65
N ILE A 174 1.64 18.86 -32.97
CA ILE A 174 2.78 18.37 -33.77
C ILE A 174 3.02 19.35 -34.93
N ASN A 175 4.23 19.83 -35.07
CA ASN A 175 4.62 20.77 -36.12
C ASN A 175 3.68 21.98 -36.23
N GLY A 176 3.32 22.54 -35.08
CA GLY A 176 2.42 23.71 -35.01
C GLY A 176 0.94 23.41 -35.25
N LYS A 177 0.57 22.15 -35.46
CA LYS A 177 -0.82 21.75 -35.73
C LYS A 177 -1.40 21.09 -34.51
N TYR A 178 -2.63 21.46 -34.13
CA TYR A 178 -3.40 20.82 -33.09
C TYR A 178 -3.73 19.37 -33.46
N VAL A 179 -3.40 18.44 -32.54
CA VAL A 179 -3.69 17.01 -32.71
C VAL A 179 -4.91 16.61 -31.90
N GLY A 180 -4.95 16.93 -30.60
CA GLY A 180 -6.03 16.53 -29.71
C GLY A 180 -5.74 16.84 -28.25
N PHE A 181 -6.54 16.24 -27.35
CA PHE A 181 -6.38 16.33 -25.90
C PHE A 181 -6.76 15.04 -25.18
N SER A 182 -6.33 14.91 -23.93
CA SER A 182 -6.71 13.83 -23.00
C SER A 182 -6.83 14.33 -21.56
N LYS A 183 -7.63 13.62 -20.73
CA LYS A 183 -7.92 13.99 -19.33
C LYS A 183 -7.61 12.93 -18.30
N ASN A 184 -7.54 11.65 -18.67
CA ASN A 184 -7.28 10.58 -17.70
C ASN A 184 -5.78 10.49 -17.43
N SER A 185 -5.38 10.85 -16.20
CA SER A 185 -3.95 10.98 -15.83
C SER A 185 -3.20 9.66 -15.80
N ARG A 186 -3.86 8.53 -15.58
CA ARG A 186 -3.22 7.27 -15.18
C ARG A 186 -3.30 6.18 -16.25
N ASN A 187 -3.83 6.52 -17.42
CA ASN A 187 -3.91 5.59 -18.55
C ASN A 187 -3.17 6.15 -19.76
N LEU A 188 -2.79 5.25 -20.65
CA LEU A 188 -2.15 5.58 -21.93
C LEU A 188 -3.01 6.53 -22.73
N ALA A 189 -2.42 7.64 -23.16
CA ALA A 189 -2.96 8.51 -24.21
C ALA A 189 -2.13 8.33 -25.49
N GLU A 190 -2.72 7.69 -26.49
CA GLU A 190 -2.08 7.39 -27.77
C GLU A 190 -2.73 8.17 -28.90
N PHE A 191 -1.91 8.79 -29.75
CA PHE A 191 -2.35 9.57 -30.88
C PHE A 191 -1.65 9.13 -32.15
N ASN A 192 -2.38 8.93 -33.26
CA ASN A 192 -1.77 8.75 -34.57
C ASN A 192 -1.29 10.11 -35.09
N ILE A 193 0.02 10.30 -35.13
CA ILE A 193 0.63 11.56 -35.56
C ILE A 193 1.07 11.55 -37.01
N THR A 194 0.91 10.43 -37.74
CA THR A 194 1.33 10.30 -39.14
C THR A 194 0.90 11.47 -40.02
N PRO A 195 -0.36 11.96 -39.96
CA PRO A 195 -0.82 13.07 -40.82
C PRO A 195 -0.17 14.42 -40.50
N TYR A 196 0.50 14.55 -39.37
CA TYR A 196 1.05 15.80 -38.86
C TYR A 196 2.56 15.90 -39.06
N LEU A 197 3.21 14.79 -39.45
CA LEU A 197 4.66 14.74 -39.59
C LEU A 197 5.16 15.56 -40.79
N ASN A 198 6.37 16.10 -40.69
CA ASN A 198 7.12 16.67 -41.78
C ASN A 198 7.59 15.58 -42.76
N LYS A 199 8.21 15.96 -43.85
CA LYS A 199 8.74 15.01 -44.83
C LYS A 199 9.77 14.09 -44.19
N GLU A 200 9.88 12.88 -44.74
CA GLU A 200 10.87 11.91 -44.32
C GLU A 200 12.26 12.50 -44.16
N GLY A 201 12.91 12.24 -43.02
CA GLY A 201 14.23 12.76 -42.70
C GLY A 201 14.26 14.15 -42.10
N GLU A 202 13.13 14.89 -42.12
CA GLU A 202 13.05 16.19 -41.47
C GLU A 202 12.73 16.04 -39.97
N GLU A 203 13.24 17.01 -39.20
CA GLU A 203 12.96 17.09 -37.76
C GLU A 203 11.49 17.51 -37.54
N ASN A 204 10.88 16.95 -36.49
CA ASN A 204 9.53 17.29 -36.08
C ASN A 204 9.55 17.96 -34.71
N THR A 205 8.53 18.74 -34.41
CA THR A 205 8.35 19.41 -33.12
C THR A 205 7.10 18.87 -32.45
N VAL A 206 7.24 18.46 -31.19
CA VAL A 206 6.10 18.16 -30.29
C VAL A 206 5.98 19.29 -29.27
N ALA A 207 4.76 19.77 -29.07
CA ALA A 207 4.40 20.72 -28.04
C ALA A 207 3.21 20.21 -27.23
N VAL A 208 3.31 20.28 -25.90
CA VAL A 208 2.31 19.77 -24.97
C VAL A 208 1.99 20.86 -23.96
N GLU A 209 0.72 21.20 -23.82
CA GLU A 209 0.23 22.19 -22.87
C GLU A 209 -0.54 21.45 -21.77
N VAL A 210 0.06 21.32 -20.58
CA VAL A 210 -0.48 20.56 -19.45
C VAL A 210 -1.12 21.49 -18.43
N TYR A 211 -2.37 21.23 -18.10
CA TYR A 211 -3.10 21.92 -17.03
C TYR A 211 -3.07 21.09 -15.76
N ARG A 212 -2.72 21.71 -14.63
CA ARG A 212 -2.69 21.04 -13.33
C ARG A 212 -4.05 20.46 -12.95
N HIS A 213 -5.13 21.17 -13.24
CA HIS A 213 -6.49 20.79 -12.94
C HIS A 213 -7.40 20.88 -14.17
N SER A 214 -8.37 19.99 -14.19
CA SER A 214 -9.47 19.99 -15.15
C SER A 214 -10.75 19.49 -14.46
N ASP A 215 -11.84 19.40 -15.20
CA ASP A 215 -13.04 18.69 -14.70
C ASP A 215 -12.74 17.23 -14.33
N GLY A 216 -11.76 16.61 -14.99
CA GLY A 216 -11.24 15.30 -14.61
C GLY A 216 -10.68 15.23 -13.18
N SER A 217 -10.18 16.33 -12.64
CA SER A 217 -9.64 16.39 -11.29
C SER A 217 -10.68 16.12 -10.20
N PHE A 218 -11.97 16.29 -10.49
CA PHE A 218 -13.04 15.89 -9.57
C PHE A 218 -13.20 14.38 -9.42
N LEU A 219 -12.69 13.62 -10.40
CA LEU A 219 -12.63 12.15 -10.38
C LEU A 219 -11.24 11.63 -9.96
N GLU A 220 -10.32 12.52 -9.64
CA GLU A 220 -8.95 12.19 -9.22
C GLU A 220 -8.65 12.81 -7.85
N SER A 221 -9.59 12.64 -6.91
CA SER A 221 -9.50 13.14 -5.53
C SER A 221 -8.91 12.12 -4.55
N GLN A 222 -8.03 11.26 -5.03
CA GLN A 222 -7.36 10.24 -4.23
C GLN A 222 -6.61 10.87 -3.05
N ASP A 223 -6.51 10.12 -1.96
CA ASP A 223 -5.77 10.50 -0.76
C ASP A 223 -4.26 10.40 -0.99
N MET A 224 -3.72 11.34 -1.76
CA MET A 224 -2.32 11.41 -2.15
C MET A 224 -1.91 12.84 -2.48
N PHE A 225 -0.61 13.07 -2.66
CA PHE A 225 -0.14 14.33 -3.22
C PHE A 225 -0.71 14.56 -4.63
N ARG A 226 -1.03 15.81 -4.94
CA ARG A 226 -1.46 16.27 -6.25
C ARG A 226 -0.26 16.88 -6.97
N LEU A 227 0.31 16.12 -7.90
CA LEU A 227 1.60 16.41 -8.54
C LEU A 227 1.43 16.39 -10.07
N PRO A 228 1.36 17.57 -10.69
CA PRO A 228 1.13 17.69 -12.13
C PRO A 228 2.37 17.41 -12.97
N GLY A 229 2.13 17.17 -14.24
CA GLY A 229 3.16 17.06 -15.27
C GLY A 229 3.14 15.75 -16.04
N ILE A 230 4.10 15.58 -16.95
CA ILE A 230 4.33 14.34 -17.69
C ILE A 230 5.14 13.41 -16.77
N PHE A 231 4.46 12.53 -16.05
CA PHE A 231 5.09 11.75 -14.97
C PHE A 231 5.39 10.28 -15.33
N ARG A 232 4.99 9.84 -16.53
CA ARG A 232 5.35 8.53 -17.08
C ARG A 232 5.97 8.70 -18.48
N THR A 233 6.53 7.63 -19.02
CA THR A 233 7.24 7.59 -20.30
C THR A 233 6.44 8.20 -21.45
N VAL A 234 7.14 8.92 -22.32
CA VAL A 234 6.67 9.35 -23.62
C VAL A 234 7.45 8.60 -24.70
N ALA A 235 6.77 8.01 -25.66
CA ALA A 235 7.41 7.23 -26.70
C ALA A 235 6.73 7.35 -28.07
N LEU A 236 7.52 7.14 -29.11
CA LEU A 236 7.01 6.89 -30.46
C LEU A 236 6.92 5.38 -30.69
N THR A 237 5.86 4.96 -31.34
CA THR A 237 5.74 3.59 -31.85
C THR A 237 5.35 3.59 -33.32
N ALA A 238 5.75 2.54 -34.04
CA ALA A 238 5.40 2.33 -35.44
C ALA A 238 4.63 1.03 -35.60
N LYS A 239 3.57 1.07 -36.41
CA LYS A 239 2.77 -0.10 -36.78
C LYS A 239 2.50 -0.08 -38.29
N PRO A 240 2.33 -1.24 -38.95
CA PRO A 240 1.98 -1.26 -40.37
C PRO A 240 0.58 -0.68 -40.59
N GLN A 241 0.29 -0.28 -41.84
CA GLN A 241 -1.03 0.24 -42.19
C GLN A 241 -2.13 -0.82 -42.06
N VAL A 242 -1.82 -2.09 -42.32
CA VAL A 242 -2.70 -3.20 -41.97
C VAL A 242 -2.11 -3.84 -40.72
N GLN A 243 -2.86 -3.74 -39.62
CA GLN A 243 -2.33 -4.04 -38.31
C GLN A 243 -3.33 -4.74 -37.38
N VAL A 244 -2.81 -5.51 -36.45
CA VAL A 244 -3.56 -5.87 -35.24
C VAL A 244 -3.51 -4.64 -34.34
N ARG A 245 -4.68 -3.99 -34.17
CA ARG A 245 -4.79 -2.80 -33.32
C ARG A 245 -4.85 -3.16 -31.84
N ASP A 246 -5.53 -4.26 -31.55
CA ASP A 246 -5.75 -4.76 -30.19
C ASP A 246 -5.90 -6.27 -30.20
N PHE A 247 -5.55 -6.92 -29.12
CA PHE A 247 -5.91 -8.33 -28.93
C PHE A 247 -6.09 -8.67 -27.45
N LYS A 248 -6.93 -9.63 -27.20
CA LYS A 248 -7.27 -10.15 -25.89
C LYS A 248 -7.02 -11.65 -25.87
N ALA A 249 -6.25 -12.14 -24.92
CA ALA A 249 -5.89 -13.53 -24.77
C ALA A 249 -6.34 -14.04 -23.39
N ILE A 250 -7.47 -14.71 -23.35
CA ILE A 250 -8.09 -15.17 -22.11
C ILE A 250 -7.86 -16.65 -21.92
N PRO A 251 -7.17 -17.09 -20.86
CA PRO A 251 -6.99 -18.50 -20.54
C PRO A 251 -8.31 -19.11 -20.05
N ASP A 252 -8.52 -20.36 -20.43
CA ASP A 252 -9.60 -21.20 -19.92
C ASP A 252 -9.05 -22.56 -19.52
N LEU A 253 -9.52 -23.09 -18.39
CA LEU A 253 -9.14 -24.38 -17.85
C LEU A 253 -10.39 -25.27 -17.79
N ASN A 254 -10.20 -26.58 -18.01
CA ASN A 254 -11.24 -27.56 -17.82
C ASN A 254 -11.65 -27.69 -16.33
N GLU A 255 -12.70 -28.45 -16.02
CA GLU A 255 -13.22 -28.60 -14.65
C GLU A 255 -12.22 -29.19 -13.65
N THR A 256 -11.26 -29.97 -14.13
CA THR A 256 -10.21 -30.56 -13.28
C THR A 256 -8.91 -29.74 -13.27
N TYR A 257 -8.88 -28.59 -13.95
CA TYR A 257 -7.72 -27.70 -14.06
C TYR A 257 -6.47 -28.40 -14.65
N SER A 258 -6.66 -29.45 -15.42
CA SER A 258 -5.57 -30.27 -15.99
C SER A 258 -5.25 -29.92 -17.44
N ASN A 259 -6.19 -29.33 -18.16
CA ASN A 259 -6.04 -28.92 -19.55
C ASN A 259 -6.35 -27.44 -19.69
N ALA A 260 -5.56 -26.76 -20.51
CA ALA A 260 -5.65 -25.33 -20.73
C ALA A 260 -5.84 -24.97 -22.20
N LYS A 261 -6.65 -23.94 -22.45
CA LYS A 261 -6.82 -23.27 -23.72
C LYS A 261 -6.58 -21.78 -23.56
N LEU A 262 -6.28 -21.11 -24.66
CA LEU A 262 -6.19 -19.67 -24.73
C LEU A 262 -7.10 -19.16 -25.83
N HIS A 263 -8.14 -18.41 -25.46
CA HIS A 263 -9.08 -17.78 -26.40
C HIS A 263 -8.51 -16.43 -26.79
N ILE A 264 -8.18 -16.25 -28.08
CA ILE A 264 -7.54 -15.05 -28.58
C ILE A 264 -8.52 -14.32 -29.49
N THR A 265 -8.76 -13.06 -29.18
CA THR A 265 -9.61 -12.16 -29.97
C THR A 265 -8.74 -11.01 -30.44
N ALA A 266 -8.51 -10.83 -31.73
CA ALA A 266 -7.71 -9.78 -32.31
C ALA A 266 -8.54 -8.83 -33.18
N GLN A 267 -8.28 -7.53 -33.05
CA GLN A 267 -8.90 -6.50 -33.91
C GLN A 267 -7.96 -6.19 -35.06
N LEU A 268 -8.30 -6.67 -36.25
CA LEU A 268 -7.56 -6.35 -37.48
C LEU A 268 -8.10 -5.07 -38.08
N GLN A 269 -7.22 -4.09 -38.27
CA GLN A 269 -7.53 -2.78 -38.80
C GLN A 269 -6.82 -2.53 -40.13
N ASN A 270 -7.51 -1.96 -41.10
CA ASN A 270 -6.96 -1.59 -42.40
C ASN A 270 -6.92 -0.06 -42.57
N LEU A 271 -5.76 0.53 -42.36
CA LEU A 271 -5.51 1.96 -42.58
C LEU A 271 -4.88 2.23 -43.95
N SER A 272 -4.68 1.20 -44.76
CA SER A 272 -4.16 1.33 -46.12
C SER A 272 -5.19 1.93 -47.10
N LYS A 273 -4.71 2.39 -48.24
CA LYS A 273 -5.54 3.01 -49.27
C LYS A 273 -6.37 1.99 -50.08
N LYS A 274 -6.17 0.69 -49.81
CA LYS A 274 -6.85 -0.38 -50.60
C LYS A 274 -7.53 -1.37 -49.66
N ALA A 275 -8.61 -1.95 -50.12
CA ALA A 275 -9.20 -3.08 -49.43
C ALA A 275 -8.27 -4.32 -49.46
N ILE A 276 -8.30 -5.09 -48.42
CA ILE A 276 -7.49 -6.30 -48.24
C ILE A 276 -8.32 -7.55 -48.17
N LYS A 277 -7.68 -8.68 -48.50
CA LYS A 277 -8.25 -10.03 -48.35
C LYS A 277 -7.12 -11.04 -48.10
N GLY A 278 -7.49 -12.23 -47.58
CA GLY A 278 -6.57 -13.35 -47.46
C GLY A 278 -5.51 -13.20 -46.37
N TYR A 279 -5.67 -12.21 -45.46
CA TYR A 279 -4.79 -12.06 -44.30
C TYR A 279 -5.04 -13.16 -43.25
N THR A 280 -3.98 -13.56 -42.58
CA THR A 280 -4.02 -14.60 -41.54
C THR A 280 -3.14 -14.18 -40.38
N ILE A 281 -3.58 -14.44 -39.15
CA ILE A 281 -2.76 -14.31 -37.94
C ILE A 281 -2.35 -15.73 -37.50
N GLN A 282 -1.06 -15.94 -37.29
CA GLN A 282 -0.53 -17.19 -36.75
C GLN A 282 0.02 -16.96 -35.37
N TYR A 283 -0.33 -17.82 -34.42
CA TYR A 283 0.10 -17.74 -33.03
C TYR A 283 1.01 -18.90 -32.68
N SER A 284 2.07 -18.58 -31.92
CA SER A 284 3.03 -19.52 -31.33
C SER A 284 3.17 -19.23 -29.84
N LEU A 285 3.44 -20.26 -29.05
CA LEU A 285 3.59 -20.14 -27.61
C LEU A 285 5.00 -20.56 -27.18
N TYR A 286 5.64 -19.74 -26.38
CA TYR A 286 6.96 -19.99 -25.79
C TYR A 286 6.83 -20.12 -24.28
N ALA A 287 7.46 -21.15 -23.70
CA ALA A 287 7.49 -21.36 -22.25
C ALA A 287 8.63 -20.55 -21.62
N ASN A 288 8.29 -19.64 -20.71
CA ASN A 288 9.26 -18.89 -19.93
C ASN A 288 9.80 -19.72 -18.76
N ARG A 289 11.11 -19.65 -18.53
CA ARG A 289 11.68 -20.16 -17.28
C ARG A 289 11.11 -19.36 -16.10
N LEU A 290 10.77 -20.05 -15.03
CA LEU A 290 10.19 -19.42 -13.84
C LEU A 290 11.08 -18.26 -13.34
N TYR A 291 10.47 -17.10 -13.07
CA TYR A 291 11.13 -15.84 -12.69
C TYR A 291 12.08 -15.25 -13.72
N SER A 292 11.97 -15.64 -14.99
CA SER A 292 12.87 -15.23 -16.07
C SER A 292 12.11 -14.91 -17.36
N ASP A 293 12.71 -14.06 -18.20
CA ASP A 293 12.20 -13.79 -19.54
C ASP A 293 12.78 -14.73 -20.59
N GLU A 294 13.73 -15.56 -20.22
CA GLU A 294 14.23 -16.62 -21.11
C GLU A 294 13.13 -17.62 -21.41
N ASN A 295 12.93 -17.91 -22.69
CA ASN A 295 11.86 -18.78 -23.14
C ASN A 295 12.26 -19.69 -24.27
N THR A 296 11.53 -20.80 -24.45
CA THR A 296 11.69 -21.79 -25.50
C THR A 296 10.35 -22.12 -26.14
N LEU A 297 10.37 -22.38 -27.46
CA LEU A 297 9.14 -22.73 -28.18
C LEU A 297 8.46 -23.97 -27.58
N LEU A 298 7.18 -23.85 -27.32
CA LEU A 298 6.34 -24.99 -26.94
C LEU A 298 5.81 -25.67 -28.22
N SER A 299 6.51 -26.72 -28.64
CA SER A 299 6.25 -27.40 -29.89
C SER A 299 4.83 -27.96 -29.99
N GLY A 300 4.20 -27.77 -31.13
CA GLY A 300 2.86 -28.27 -31.41
C GLY A 300 1.71 -27.51 -30.69
N VAL A 301 1.99 -26.34 -30.11
CA VAL A 301 0.97 -25.47 -29.52
C VAL A 301 0.87 -24.21 -30.37
N THR A 302 -0.03 -24.21 -31.31
CA THR A 302 -0.24 -23.11 -32.28
C THR A 302 -1.73 -22.86 -32.47
N ALA A 303 -2.05 -21.69 -33.00
CA ALA A 303 -3.38 -21.35 -33.47
C ALA A 303 -3.31 -20.42 -34.67
N SER A 304 -4.39 -20.31 -35.42
CA SER A 304 -4.50 -19.34 -36.52
C SER A 304 -5.88 -18.78 -36.65
N ALA A 305 -5.98 -17.55 -37.16
CA ALA A 305 -7.23 -16.92 -37.53
C ALA A 305 -7.10 -16.32 -38.93
N LYS A 306 -8.09 -16.48 -39.77
CA LYS A 306 -8.09 -16.01 -41.17
C LYS A 306 -9.19 -15.01 -41.42
N LEU A 307 -8.85 -13.92 -42.08
CA LEU A 307 -9.80 -12.93 -42.55
C LEU A 307 -10.76 -13.59 -43.55
N ALA A 308 -12.04 -13.65 -43.19
CA ALA A 308 -13.09 -14.09 -44.09
C ALA A 308 -13.51 -12.91 -44.99
N GLY A 309 -13.40 -13.11 -46.33
CA GLY A 309 -13.82 -12.10 -47.29
C GLY A 309 -12.86 -10.92 -47.42
N LYS A 310 -13.40 -9.71 -47.46
CA LYS A 310 -12.72 -8.45 -47.78
C LYS A 310 -12.88 -7.45 -46.64
N LEU A 311 -11.80 -6.81 -46.23
CA LEU A 311 -11.81 -5.67 -45.28
C LEU A 311 -11.49 -4.37 -46.04
N ASN A 312 -12.42 -3.45 -46.03
CA ASN A 312 -12.29 -2.17 -46.68
C ASN A 312 -11.30 -1.23 -45.97
N THR A 313 -10.85 -0.20 -46.70
CA THR A 313 -10.03 0.86 -46.08
C THR A 313 -10.80 1.49 -44.91
N LYS A 314 -10.08 1.83 -43.83
CA LYS A 314 -10.62 2.31 -42.55
C LYS A 314 -11.53 1.30 -41.83
N GLY A 315 -11.63 0.08 -42.32
CA GLY A 315 -12.40 -1.01 -41.70
C GLY A 315 -11.63 -1.66 -40.57
N GLU A 316 -12.39 -2.22 -39.64
CA GLU A 316 -11.89 -3.03 -38.54
C GLU A 316 -12.77 -4.28 -38.41
N ILE A 317 -12.17 -5.41 -38.09
CA ILE A 317 -12.87 -6.70 -37.91
C ILE A 317 -12.19 -7.52 -36.82
N GLU A 318 -13.00 -8.22 -36.05
CA GLU A 318 -12.56 -9.14 -35.02
C GLU A 318 -12.24 -10.51 -35.64
N LEU A 319 -11.04 -11.04 -35.29
CA LEU A 319 -10.59 -12.37 -35.66
C LEU A 319 -10.38 -13.22 -34.42
N GLU A 320 -11.01 -14.35 -34.33
CA GLU A 320 -10.92 -15.26 -33.19
C GLU A 320 -10.05 -16.47 -33.49
N ALA A 321 -9.28 -16.91 -32.51
CA ALA A 321 -8.52 -18.15 -32.51
C ALA A 321 -8.55 -18.81 -31.16
N THR A 322 -8.49 -20.14 -31.12
CA THR A 322 -8.31 -20.89 -29.88
C THR A 322 -7.00 -21.66 -29.95
N LEU A 323 -6.08 -21.37 -29.03
CA LEU A 323 -4.84 -22.10 -28.86
C LEU A 323 -5.07 -23.18 -27.80
N ASP A 324 -4.98 -24.44 -28.22
CA ASP A 324 -5.13 -25.58 -27.32
C ASP A 324 -3.75 -26.02 -26.81
N ALA A 325 -3.49 -25.71 -25.52
CA ALA A 325 -2.24 -26.10 -24.86
C ALA A 325 -2.35 -27.48 -24.18
N ALA A 326 -3.56 -28.05 -24.12
CA ALA A 326 -3.83 -29.32 -23.44
C ALA A 326 -3.19 -29.35 -22.02
N ASN A 327 -2.46 -30.39 -21.70
CA ASN A 327 -1.72 -30.54 -20.43
C ASN A 327 -0.24 -30.14 -20.53
N LYS A 328 0.14 -29.37 -21.54
CA LYS A 328 1.54 -29.01 -21.80
C LYS A 328 2.00 -27.75 -21.05
N VAL A 329 1.13 -27.10 -20.30
CA VAL A 329 1.45 -25.86 -19.60
C VAL A 329 1.33 -26.03 -18.09
N ASN A 330 2.16 -25.28 -17.37
CA ASN A 330 2.03 -25.09 -15.93
C ASN A 330 1.12 -23.90 -15.65
N LEU A 331 0.31 -24.01 -14.59
CA LEU A 331 -0.61 -22.95 -14.22
C LEU A 331 0.11 -21.80 -13.53
N TRP A 332 -0.41 -20.61 -13.73
CA TRP A 332 0.05 -19.41 -13.05
C TRP A 332 -0.65 -19.24 -11.69
N SER A 333 0.14 -18.97 -10.65
CA SER A 333 -0.33 -18.49 -9.35
C SER A 333 0.73 -17.58 -8.73
N ALA A 334 0.41 -16.83 -7.68
CA ALA A 334 1.42 -16.06 -6.96
C ALA A 334 2.47 -16.95 -6.28
N GLU A 335 2.15 -18.20 -5.98
CA GLU A 335 3.09 -19.18 -5.40
C GLU A 335 4.06 -19.75 -6.45
N ALA A 336 3.59 -19.91 -7.68
CA ALA A 336 4.39 -20.39 -8.82
C ALA A 336 3.95 -19.67 -10.11
N PRO A 337 4.49 -18.47 -10.41
CA PRO A 337 4.03 -17.62 -11.50
C PRO A 337 4.59 -18.04 -12.85
N HIS A 338 4.18 -19.22 -13.34
CA HIS A 338 4.56 -19.71 -14.65
C HIS A 338 3.99 -18.85 -15.76
N ARG A 339 4.86 -18.22 -16.55
CA ARG A 339 4.48 -17.41 -17.70
C ARG A 339 4.81 -18.09 -19.01
N TYR A 340 4.12 -17.63 -20.01
CA TYR A 340 4.35 -17.98 -21.41
C TYR A 340 4.40 -16.71 -22.24
N THR A 341 5.11 -16.74 -23.36
CA THR A 341 5.14 -15.67 -24.33
C THR A 341 4.31 -16.06 -25.53
N LEU A 342 3.23 -15.38 -25.76
CA LEU A 342 2.38 -15.53 -26.95
C LEU A 342 2.94 -14.61 -28.04
N VAL A 343 3.31 -15.19 -29.18
CA VAL A 343 3.76 -14.45 -30.37
C VAL A 343 2.73 -14.58 -31.48
N GLY A 344 2.30 -13.47 -32.03
CA GLY A 344 1.41 -13.40 -33.18
C GLY A 344 2.13 -12.84 -34.40
N GLU A 345 1.92 -13.45 -35.57
CA GLU A 345 2.38 -12.97 -36.85
C GLU A 345 1.20 -12.72 -37.78
N LEU A 346 0.98 -11.46 -38.13
CA LEU A 346 0.04 -11.09 -39.17
C LEU A 346 0.68 -11.29 -40.54
N LYS A 347 0.09 -12.11 -41.38
CA LYS A 347 0.59 -12.44 -42.73
C LYS A 347 -0.41 -11.98 -43.79
N ASP A 348 0.12 -11.46 -44.87
CA ASP A 348 -0.65 -11.07 -46.05
C ASP A 348 -1.10 -12.31 -46.88
N ALA A 349 -1.85 -12.08 -47.95
CA ALA A 349 -2.36 -13.14 -48.83
C ALA A 349 -1.27 -13.97 -49.49
N LYS A 350 -0.03 -13.47 -49.54
CA LYS A 350 1.15 -14.18 -50.09
C LYS A 350 1.96 -14.91 -49.01
N GLY A 351 1.48 -14.86 -47.76
CA GLY A 351 2.19 -15.48 -46.61
C GLY A 351 3.34 -14.66 -46.05
N ARG A 352 3.56 -13.43 -46.49
CA ARG A 352 4.60 -12.56 -45.95
C ARG A 352 4.17 -11.95 -44.64
N THR A 353 5.03 -11.99 -43.62
CA THR A 353 4.77 -11.36 -42.30
C THR A 353 4.79 -9.85 -42.46
N VAL A 354 3.67 -9.19 -42.09
CA VAL A 354 3.52 -7.72 -42.14
C VAL A 354 3.57 -7.10 -40.74
N GLN A 355 3.28 -7.86 -39.69
CA GLN A 355 3.42 -7.44 -38.29
C GLN A 355 3.74 -8.64 -37.41
N THR A 356 4.66 -8.46 -36.50
CA THR A 356 4.90 -9.41 -35.40
C THR A 356 4.60 -8.70 -34.09
N PHE A 357 3.87 -9.35 -33.21
CA PHE A 357 3.50 -8.82 -31.91
C PHE A 357 3.51 -9.89 -30.84
N SER A 358 3.55 -9.49 -29.58
CA SER A 358 3.62 -10.45 -28.49
C SER A 358 3.10 -9.87 -27.18
N THR A 359 2.81 -10.76 -26.25
CA THR A 359 2.52 -10.44 -24.85
C THR A 359 2.90 -11.64 -23.97
N PHE A 360 3.14 -11.36 -22.67
CA PHE A 360 3.18 -12.43 -21.68
C PHE A 360 1.77 -12.89 -21.35
N VAL A 361 1.60 -14.19 -21.15
CA VAL A 361 0.36 -14.79 -20.70
C VAL A 361 0.63 -15.77 -19.56
N GLY A 362 -0.38 -16.00 -18.72
CA GLY A 362 -0.34 -17.01 -17.67
C GLY A 362 -1.65 -17.78 -17.66
N PHE A 363 -1.57 -19.10 -17.58
CA PHE A 363 -2.74 -19.95 -17.57
C PHE A 363 -3.28 -20.09 -16.16
N ARG A 364 -4.40 -19.42 -15.89
CA ARG A 364 -5.12 -19.50 -14.63
C ARG A 364 -6.59 -19.26 -14.87
N LYS A 365 -7.44 -19.69 -13.95
CA LYS A 365 -8.89 -19.49 -13.98
C LYS A 365 -9.36 -18.92 -12.65
N VAL A 366 -10.08 -17.81 -12.72
CA VAL A 366 -10.75 -17.18 -11.59
C VAL A 366 -12.23 -17.47 -11.68
N GLU A 367 -12.84 -17.96 -10.60
CA GLU A 367 -14.25 -18.30 -10.54
C GLU A 367 -14.84 -17.92 -9.18
N ILE A 368 -16.11 -17.51 -9.19
CA ILE A 368 -16.92 -17.43 -7.99
C ILE A 368 -17.98 -18.53 -8.10
N LYS A 369 -17.99 -19.47 -7.14
CA LYS A 369 -18.85 -20.63 -7.19
C LYS A 369 -19.63 -20.83 -5.89
N GLU A 370 -20.90 -21.24 -6.04
CA GLU A 370 -21.65 -21.86 -4.95
C GLU A 370 -21.01 -23.21 -4.62
N THR A 371 -20.65 -23.40 -3.36
CA THR A 371 -19.91 -24.57 -2.89
C THR A 371 -20.72 -25.25 -1.77
N PRO A 372 -21.07 -26.53 -1.94
CA PRO A 372 -21.73 -27.27 -0.87
C PRO A 372 -20.76 -27.60 0.28
N ALA A 373 -21.29 -27.79 1.48
CA ALA A 373 -20.51 -27.96 2.70
C ALA A 373 -19.49 -29.11 2.64
N GLU A 374 -19.85 -30.21 1.96
CA GLU A 374 -18.97 -31.40 1.82
C GLU A 374 -17.75 -31.17 0.92
N LYS A 375 -17.71 -30.07 0.17
CA LYS A 375 -16.59 -29.67 -0.69
C LYS A 375 -15.75 -28.53 -0.10
N ASP A 376 -16.14 -28.02 1.06
CA ASP A 376 -15.41 -26.98 1.76
C ASP A 376 -14.55 -27.52 2.88
N GLU A 377 -13.33 -27.05 3.03
CA GLU A 377 -12.38 -27.51 4.07
C GLU A 377 -12.87 -27.26 5.51
N PHE A 378 -13.77 -26.30 5.70
CA PHE A 378 -14.39 -25.97 7.00
C PHE A 378 -15.78 -26.60 7.18
N GLY A 379 -16.28 -27.32 6.16
CA GLY A 379 -17.62 -27.90 6.18
C GLY A 379 -18.75 -26.87 6.12
N LEU A 380 -18.51 -25.72 5.49
CA LEU A 380 -19.46 -24.61 5.37
C LEU A 380 -19.90 -24.44 3.90
N ALA A 381 -21.20 -24.50 3.65
CA ALA A 381 -21.73 -24.15 2.34
C ALA A 381 -21.64 -22.64 2.11
N GLY A 382 -21.30 -22.21 0.90
CA GLY A 382 -21.23 -20.79 0.59
C GLY A 382 -20.77 -20.47 -0.81
N ARG A 383 -20.74 -19.18 -1.11
CA ARG A 383 -20.27 -18.62 -2.37
C ARG A 383 -18.84 -18.14 -2.17
N TYR A 384 -17.88 -18.79 -2.82
CA TYR A 384 -16.45 -18.57 -2.61
C TYR A 384 -15.73 -18.18 -3.89
N TYR A 385 -14.63 -17.45 -3.71
CA TYR A 385 -13.68 -17.08 -4.77
C TYR A 385 -12.64 -18.19 -4.94
N TYR A 386 -12.46 -18.64 -6.17
CA TYR A 386 -11.48 -19.66 -6.52
C TYR A 386 -10.49 -19.17 -7.56
N LEU A 387 -9.23 -19.52 -7.36
CA LEU A 387 -8.18 -19.43 -8.39
C LEU A 387 -7.66 -20.85 -8.62
N ASN A 388 -7.72 -21.31 -9.87
CA ASN A 388 -7.34 -22.67 -10.25
C ASN A 388 -7.95 -23.74 -9.33
N GLY A 389 -9.20 -23.56 -8.95
CA GLY A 389 -9.93 -24.49 -8.11
C GLY A 389 -9.63 -24.44 -6.62
N GLN A 390 -8.82 -23.46 -6.17
CA GLN A 390 -8.49 -23.29 -4.75
C GLN A 390 -9.05 -21.97 -4.21
N PRO A 391 -9.65 -21.97 -3.00
CA PRO A 391 -10.20 -20.77 -2.37
C PRO A 391 -9.10 -19.95 -1.72
N ILE A 392 -8.26 -19.30 -2.52
CA ILE A 392 -7.07 -18.58 -2.07
C ILE A 392 -7.38 -17.45 -1.10
N LYS A 393 -6.36 -17.05 -0.34
CA LYS A 393 -6.37 -15.84 0.50
C LYS A 393 -5.51 -14.74 -0.11
N LEU A 394 -6.05 -13.53 -0.10
CA LEU A 394 -5.37 -12.31 -0.56
C LEU A 394 -4.77 -11.58 0.64
N LYS A 395 -3.46 -11.68 0.80
CA LYS A 395 -2.66 -11.09 1.88
C LYS A 395 -2.04 -9.80 1.36
N GLY A 396 -2.82 -8.72 1.42
CA GLY A 396 -2.59 -7.56 0.60
C GLY A 396 -2.15 -6.28 1.30
N VAL A 397 -1.68 -5.38 0.45
CA VAL A 397 -1.44 -3.95 0.76
C VAL A 397 -2.04 -3.09 -0.35
N ASN A 398 -2.43 -1.87 0.00
CA ASN A 398 -2.74 -0.81 -0.96
C ASN A 398 -1.43 -0.12 -1.35
N ARG A 399 -1.22 0.15 -2.64
CA ARG A 399 0.01 0.77 -3.12
C ARG A 399 -0.28 2.03 -3.92
N HIS A 400 0.29 3.15 -3.46
CA HIS A 400 0.43 4.37 -4.26
C HIS A 400 1.78 4.41 -4.98
N GLU A 401 1.81 5.01 -6.17
CA GLU A 401 3.05 5.36 -6.86
C GLU A 401 3.64 6.62 -6.22
N ASN A 402 4.71 6.48 -5.45
CA ASN A 402 5.39 7.58 -4.79
C ASN A 402 6.90 7.41 -4.82
N ASN A 403 7.60 8.49 -5.21
CA ASN A 403 9.05 8.62 -5.11
C ASN A 403 9.39 9.95 -4.48
N VAL A 404 10.23 9.97 -3.47
CA VAL A 404 10.55 11.16 -2.69
C VAL A 404 11.17 12.29 -3.54
N LYS A 405 11.88 11.95 -4.63
CA LYS A 405 12.60 12.90 -5.49
C LYS A 405 11.86 13.26 -6.77
N ALA A 406 11.03 12.34 -7.27
CA ALA A 406 10.40 12.46 -8.58
C ALA A 406 8.86 12.55 -8.52
N GLY A 407 8.27 12.50 -7.32
CA GLY A 407 6.83 12.56 -7.13
C GLY A 407 6.13 11.27 -7.56
N HIS A 408 5.21 11.33 -8.51
CA HIS A 408 4.49 10.15 -9.00
C HIS A 408 5.27 9.34 -10.06
N THR A 409 6.48 9.78 -10.40
CA THR A 409 7.37 9.02 -11.30
C THR A 409 8.14 8.00 -10.50
N VAL A 410 7.87 6.71 -10.75
CA VAL A 410 8.51 5.58 -10.07
C VAL A 410 9.39 4.84 -11.08
N SER A 411 10.65 4.63 -10.75
CA SER A 411 11.58 3.91 -11.63
C SER A 411 11.29 2.40 -11.66
N ARG A 412 11.76 1.72 -12.71
CA ARG A 412 11.66 0.26 -12.84
C ARG A 412 12.39 -0.45 -11.70
N GLU A 413 13.55 0.06 -11.32
CA GLU A 413 14.37 -0.45 -10.22
C GLU A 413 13.63 -0.34 -8.89
N GLN A 414 12.94 0.78 -8.64
CA GLN A 414 12.13 0.94 -7.43
C GLN A 414 10.95 -0.03 -7.43
N MET A 415 10.21 -0.16 -8.52
CA MET A 415 9.08 -1.08 -8.63
C MET A 415 9.52 -2.54 -8.38
N GLU A 416 10.64 -2.96 -8.95
CA GLU A 416 11.19 -4.31 -8.71
C GLU A 416 11.60 -4.49 -7.25
N HIS A 417 12.24 -3.48 -6.65
CA HIS A 417 12.60 -3.52 -5.24
C HIS A 417 11.36 -3.62 -4.33
N GLU A 418 10.29 -2.89 -4.64
CA GLU A 418 9.01 -2.98 -3.91
C GLU A 418 8.42 -4.39 -3.98
N VAL A 419 8.38 -5.01 -5.15
CA VAL A 419 7.91 -6.40 -5.31
C VAL A 419 8.76 -7.35 -4.47
N PHE A 420 10.08 -7.19 -4.45
CA PHE A 420 10.97 -8.04 -3.67
C PHE A 420 10.75 -7.87 -2.16
N LEU A 421 10.51 -6.65 -1.69
CA LEU A 421 10.12 -6.39 -0.30
C LEU A 421 8.77 -7.04 0.04
N MET A 422 7.81 -7.00 -0.86
CA MET A 422 6.51 -7.66 -0.68
C MET A 422 6.68 -9.18 -0.58
N LYS A 423 7.45 -9.80 -1.47
CA LYS A 423 7.75 -11.24 -1.42
C LYS A 423 8.45 -11.64 -0.12
N ARG A 424 9.42 -10.85 0.35
CA ARG A 424 10.07 -11.05 1.65
C ARG A 424 9.13 -10.89 2.83
N GLY A 425 8.10 -10.06 2.69
CA GLY A 425 7.08 -9.78 3.70
C GLY A 425 5.87 -10.72 3.68
N ASN A 426 5.89 -11.80 2.88
CA ASN A 426 4.77 -12.73 2.70
C ASN A 426 3.50 -12.07 2.13
N ILE A 427 3.63 -10.94 1.48
CA ILE A 427 2.55 -10.22 0.80
C ILE A 427 2.36 -10.84 -0.58
N ASN A 428 1.14 -11.27 -0.90
CA ASN A 428 0.82 -11.89 -2.18
C ASN A 428 -0.19 -11.11 -3.02
N HIS A 429 -0.66 -9.96 -2.51
CA HIS A 429 -1.70 -9.20 -3.13
C HIS A 429 -1.43 -7.69 -3.02
N VAL A 430 -1.79 -6.95 -4.08
CA VAL A 430 -1.77 -5.49 -4.10
C VAL A 430 -3.07 -4.97 -4.70
N ARG A 431 -3.71 -4.04 -4.02
CA ARG A 431 -4.70 -3.18 -4.62
C ARG A 431 -3.99 -1.95 -5.20
N ASN A 432 -4.09 -1.77 -6.50
CA ASN A 432 -3.56 -0.59 -7.19
C ASN A 432 -4.44 0.62 -6.83
N CYS A 433 -4.20 1.20 -5.69
CA CYS A 433 -5.02 2.26 -5.15
C CYS A 433 -4.56 3.63 -5.70
N HIS A 434 -5.40 4.47 -6.19
CA HIS A 434 -6.77 4.22 -6.64
C HIS A 434 -6.81 4.54 -8.13
N TYR A 435 -5.96 3.86 -8.90
CA TYR A 435 -5.70 4.10 -10.32
C TYR A 435 -4.84 2.99 -10.92
N PRO A 436 -4.86 2.81 -12.24
CA PRO A 436 -3.89 1.94 -12.91
C PRO A 436 -2.46 2.42 -12.73
N ASP A 437 -1.57 1.49 -12.40
CA ASP A 437 -0.15 1.75 -12.21
C ASP A 437 0.61 1.84 -13.55
N ALA A 438 1.89 2.20 -13.49
CA ALA A 438 2.76 2.16 -14.65
C ALA A 438 2.81 0.75 -15.25
N PRO A 439 2.86 0.60 -16.59
CA PRO A 439 2.78 -0.72 -17.26
C PRO A 439 3.80 -1.73 -16.76
N TYR A 440 5.00 -1.30 -16.39
CA TYR A 440 6.06 -2.16 -15.88
C TYR A 440 5.72 -2.83 -14.54
N TRP A 441 4.81 -2.25 -13.74
CA TRP A 441 4.32 -2.84 -12.50
C TRP A 441 3.59 -4.17 -12.74
N TYR A 442 2.72 -4.21 -13.75
CA TYR A 442 1.98 -5.43 -14.10
C TYR A 442 2.91 -6.53 -14.60
N TYR A 443 3.90 -6.17 -15.41
CA TYR A 443 4.96 -7.09 -15.84
C TYR A 443 5.67 -7.73 -14.65
N LEU A 444 6.05 -6.95 -13.65
CA LEU A 444 6.72 -7.45 -12.44
C LEU A 444 5.80 -8.36 -11.62
N CYS A 445 4.54 -8.00 -11.46
CA CYS A 445 3.56 -8.80 -10.74
C CYS A 445 3.26 -10.12 -11.44
N ASP A 446 3.20 -10.13 -12.77
CA ASP A 446 3.10 -11.36 -13.56
C ASP A 446 4.33 -12.26 -13.35
N LYS A 447 5.52 -11.66 -13.37
CA LYS A 447 6.81 -12.37 -13.32
C LYS A 447 7.09 -12.99 -11.96
N TYR A 448 6.84 -12.23 -10.89
CA TYR A 448 7.21 -12.62 -9.53
C TYR A 448 6.05 -13.16 -8.70
N GLY A 449 4.83 -13.06 -9.19
CA GLY A 449 3.65 -13.63 -8.54
C GLY A 449 3.07 -12.74 -7.45
N ILE A 450 2.36 -11.70 -7.85
CA ILE A 450 1.50 -10.86 -7.01
C ILE A 450 0.11 -10.83 -7.63
N TYR A 451 -0.93 -11.09 -6.84
CA TYR A 451 -2.31 -10.93 -7.26
C TYR A 451 -2.69 -9.45 -7.23
N LEU A 452 -3.17 -8.92 -8.34
CA LEU A 452 -3.58 -7.51 -8.43
C LEU A 452 -5.09 -7.36 -8.42
N GLU A 453 -5.56 -6.41 -7.62
CA GLU A 453 -6.83 -5.75 -7.80
C GLU A 453 -6.54 -4.45 -8.55
N ASP A 454 -6.90 -4.44 -9.84
CA ASP A 454 -6.69 -3.27 -10.69
C ASP A 454 -7.88 -2.32 -10.57
N GLU A 455 -7.61 -1.06 -10.27
CA GLU A 455 -8.66 -0.09 -9.95
C GLU A 455 -8.66 1.06 -10.94
N ALA A 456 -9.86 1.43 -11.38
CA ALA A 456 -10.05 2.57 -12.27
C ALA A 456 -9.67 3.88 -11.58
N ASN A 457 -9.13 4.82 -12.34
CA ASN A 457 -8.78 6.16 -11.87
C ASN A 457 -10.02 7.01 -11.60
N VAL A 458 -10.77 6.64 -10.57
CA VAL A 458 -12.02 7.29 -10.16
C VAL A 458 -12.09 7.39 -8.64
N GLU A 459 -11.99 8.61 -8.14
CA GLU A 459 -12.33 8.96 -6.76
C GLU A 459 -12.87 10.38 -6.74
N SER A 460 -14.08 10.56 -6.22
CA SER A 460 -14.68 11.89 -6.06
C SER A 460 -14.79 12.31 -4.59
N HIS A 461 -14.26 11.54 -3.69
CA HIS A 461 -14.23 11.64 -2.23
C HIS A 461 -15.28 12.59 -1.64
N GLU A 462 -15.02 13.90 -1.61
CA GLU A 462 -15.91 14.92 -1.04
C GLU A 462 -17.35 14.86 -1.60
N TYR A 463 -17.51 14.31 -2.83
CA TYR A 463 -18.79 14.17 -3.50
C TYR A 463 -19.28 12.73 -3.55
N TYR A 464 -18.82 11.85 -2.67
CA TYR A 464 -19.26 10.46 -2.72
C TYR A 464 -20.48 10.15 -1.87
N TYR A 465 -20.98 11.11 -1.10
CA TYR A 465 -22.12 10.92 -0.21
C TYR A 465 -23.46 11.25 -0.87
N GLY A 466 -24.36 10.26 -0.89
CA GLY A 466 -25.76 10.43 -1.24
C GLY A 466 -26.01 11.17 -2.55
N LYS A 467 -26.89 12.15 -2.51
CA LYS A 467 -27.30 12.94 -3.69
C LYS A 467 -26.21 13.85 -4.27
N GLN A 468 -25.15 14.10 -3.54
CA GLN A 468 -24.04 14.97 -3.98
C GLN A 468 -23.02 14.21 -4.84
N SER A 469 -23.10 12.90 -4.88
CA SER A 469 -22.15 12.09 -5.65
C SER A 469 -22.18 12.41 -7.14
N LEU A 470 -20.98 12.57 -7.72
CA LEU A 470 -20.81 12.75 -9.17
C LEU A 470 -21.28 11.52 -9.98
N SER A 471 -21.40 10.37 -9.33
CA SER A 471 -21.93 9.16 -9.94
C SER A 471 -23.41 9.24 -10.31
N HIS A 472 -24.12 10.29 -9.87
CA HIS A 472 -25.48 10.62 -10.31
C HIS A 472 -25.55 11.70 -11.39
N VAL A 473 -24.41 12.34 -11.72
CA VAL A 473 -24.34 13.45 -12.66
C VAL A 473 -24.14 12.95 -14.08
N PRO A 474 -25.13 13.13 -15.01
CA PRO A 474 -25.05 12.56 -16.36
C PRO A 474 -23.82 13.00 -17.15
N GLU A 475 -23.37 14.24 -16.97
CA GLU A 475 -22.21 14.82 -17.65
C GLU A 475 -20.89 14.10 -17.33
N PHE A 476 -20.80 13.43 -16.16
CA PHE A 476 -19.62 12.64 -15.79
C PHE A 476 -19.70 11.16 -16.20
N ARG A 477 -20.82 10.72 -16.79
CA ARG A 477 -21.01 9.32 -17.17
C ARG A 477 -19.91 8.82 -18.12
N ASN A 478 -19.63 9.57 -19.16
CA ASN A 478 -18.63 9.19 -20.16
C ASN A 478 -17.23 9.10 -19.53
N ALA A 479 -16.89 10.00 -18.61
CA ALA A 479 -15.62 9.98 -17.91
C ALA A 479 -15.48 8.74 -17.00
N HIS A 480 -16.52 8.35 -16.28
CA HIS A 480 -16.51 7.14 -15.46
C HIS A 480 -16.30 5.87 -16.32
N ILE A 481 -17.06 5.74 -17.41
CA ILE A 481 -16.95 4.58 -18.30
C ILE A 481 -15.58 4.54 -18.97
N ALA A 482 -15.09 5.66 -19.50
CA ALA A 482 -13.80 5.71 -20.17
C ALA A 482 -12.65 5.29 -19.25
N ARG A 483 -12.63 5.79 -18.01
CA ARG A 483 -11.59 5.44 -17.02
C ARG A 483 -11.61 3.96 -16.65
N ASN A 484 -12.79 3.36 -16.53
CA ASN A 484 -12.93 1.93 -16.28
C ASN A 484 -12.50 1.10 -17.50
N MET A 485 -12.93 1.45 -18.69
CA MET A 485 -12.65 0.67 -19.88
C MET A 485 -11.19 0.83 -20.35
N GLU A 486 -10.59 2.00 -20.20
CA GLU A 486 -9.14 2.18 -20.45
C GLU A 486 -8.30 1.27 -19.55
N MET A 487 -8.65 1.13 -18.26
CA MET A 487 -8.01 0.18 -17.35
C MET A 487 -8.14 -1.26 -17.86
N VAL A 488 -9.36 -1.70 -18.11
CA VAL A 488 -9.63 -3.11 -18.47
C VAL A 488 -8.94 -3.49 -19.77
N HIS A 489 -9.05 -2.65 -20.81
CA HIS A 489 -8.40 -2.91 -22.10
C HIS A 489 -6.88 -2.99 -21.96
N ALA A 490 -6.27 -2.08 -21.20
CA ALA A 490 -4.80 -2.02 -21.05
C ALA A 490 -4.24 -3.29 -20.37
N THR A 491 -4.96 -3.87 -19.41
CA THR A 491 -4.39 -4.87 -18.50
C THR A 491 -5.07 -6.25 -18.58
N VAL A 492 -6.02 -6.44 -19.49
CA VAL A 492 -6.79 -7.69 -19.61
C VAL A 492 -5.93 -8.95 -19.84
N ASN A 493 -4.76 -8.81 -20.45
CA ASN A 493 -3.87 -9.95 -20.75
C ASN A 493 -2.93 -10.31 -19.58
N HIS A 494 -2.90 -9.51 -18.51
CA HIS A 494 -2.03 -9.77 -17.38
C HIS A 494 -2.64 -10.84 -16.45
N PRO A 495 -1.97 -11.97 -16.25
CA PRO A 495 -2.47 -13.02 -15.37
C PRO A 495 -2.54 -12.58 -13.90
N SER A 496 -1.70 -11.64 -13.49
CA SER A 496 -1.69 -11.09 -12.13
C SER A 496 -2.98 -10.35 -11.78
N VAL A 497 -3.66 -9.73 -12.74
CA VAL A 497 -4.93 -9.04 -12.50
C VAL A 497 -6.03 -10.06 -12.30
N VAL A 498 -6.55 -10.14 -11.07
CA VAL A 498 -7.52 -11.16 -10.65
C VAL A 498 -8.85 -10.58 -10.17
N ILE A 499 -8.92 -9.26 -9.99
CA ILE A 499 -10.12 -8.49 -9.64
C ILE A 499 -10.09 -7.16 -10.37
N TRP A 500 -11.24 -6.73 -10.92
CA TRP A 500 -11.47 -5.36 -11.37
C TRP A 500 -12.16 -4.55 -10.28
N SER A 501 -11.73 -3.31 -10.08
CA SER A 501 -12.37 -2.36 -9.18
C SER A 501 -12.85 -1.12 -9.93
N LEU A 502 -14.11 -0.74 -9.71
CA LEU A 502 -14.72 0.38 -10.43
C LEU A 502 -14.20 1.75 -10.00
N GLY A 503 -13.54 1.82 -8.87
CA GLY A 503 -13.02 3.05 -8.29
C GLY A 503 -13.02 3.01 -6.78
N ASN A 504 -12.70 4.13 -6.18
CA ASN A 504 -12.66 4.33 -4.74
C ASN A 504 -13.56 5.50 -4.34
N GLU A 505 -14.22 5.42 -3.19
CA GLU A 505 -14.95 6.52 -2.51
C GLU A 505 -15.61 7.54 -3.44
N ALA A 506 -16.45 7.04 -4.36
CA ALA A 506 -17.03 7.86 -5.44
C ALA A 506 -18.55 7.77 -5.54
N GLY A 507 -19.22 7.25 -4.49
CA GLY A 507 -20.68 7.19 -4.37
C GLY A 507 -21.32 5.98 -5.09
N PRO A 508 -22.62 5.74 -4.80
CA PRO A 508 -23.30 4.52 -5.20
C PRO A 508 -24.08 4.65 -6.52
N GLY A 509 -23.84 5.69 -7.33
CA GLY A 509 -24.75 6.11 -8.38
C GLY A 509 -24.77 5.26 -9.65
N LYS A 510 -25.67 5.62 -10.56
CA LYS A 510 -25.97 4.89 -11.79
C LYS A 510 -24.77 4.73 -12.72
N THR A 511 -23.84 5.68 -12.74
CA THR A 511 -22.67 5.60 -13.62
C THR A 511 -21.84 4.34 -13.35
N PHE A 512 -21.80 3.85 -12.12
CA PHE A 512 -21.09 2.62 -11.77
C PHE A 512 -21.80 1.36 -12.23
N VAL A 513 -23.14 1.38 -12.33
CA VAL A 513 -23.89 0.30 -13.00
C VAL A 513 -23.50 0.22 -14.46
N ASP A 514 -23.40 1.36 -15.14
CA ASP A 514 -23.00 1.42 -16.55
C ASP A 514 -21.54 0.95 -16.72
N CYS A 515 -20.63 1.31 -15.80
CA CYS A 515 -19.25 0.81 -15.80
C CYS A 515 -19.19 -0.71 -15.63
N TYR A 516 -19.92 -1.26 -14.66
CA TYR A 516 -20.00 -2.70 -14.44
C TYR A 516 -20.47 -3.43 -15.70
N ASN A 517 -21.56 -2.96 -16.31
CA ASN A 517 -22.11 -3.56 -17.53
C ASN A 517 -21.11 -3.50 -18.70
N ALA A 518 -20.40 -2.37 -18.87
CA ALA A 518 -19.39 -2.24 -19.91
C ALA A 518 -18.22 -3.20 -19.71
N ILE A 519 -17.73 -3.35 -18.47
CA ILE A 519 -16.66 -4.31 -18.15
C ILE A 519 -17.13 -5.74 -18.45
N LYS A 520 -18.31 -6.14 -17.97
CA LYS A 520 -18.81 -7.51 -18.15
C LYS A 520 -19.12 -7.85 -19.61
N ALA A 521 -19.47 -6.85 -20.43
CA ALA A 521 -19.62 -7.04 -21.87
C ALA A 521 -18.28 -7.32 -22.57
N TYR A 522 -17.16 -6.86 -22.00
CA TYR A 522 -15.83 -7.05 -22.58
C TYR A 522 -15.05 -8.21 -21.97
N ASP A 523 -15.08 -8.36 -20.63
CA ASP A 523 -14.37 -9.40 -19.89
C ASP A 523 -15.24 -10.02 -18.79
N THR A 524 -15.51 -11.31 -18.91
CA THR A 524 -16.23 -12.13 -17.93
C THR A 524 -15.30 -13.01 -17.10
N SER A 525 -13.98 -12.97 -17.36
CA SER A 525 -13.00 -13.88 -16.75
C SER A 525 -12.60 -13.50 -15.32
N ARG A 526 -12.98 -12.31 -14.86
CA ARG A 526 -12.65 -11.78 -13.54
C ARG A 526 -13.87 -11.16 -12.88
N PRO A 527 -13.97 -11.23 -11.54
CA PRO A 527 -15.00 -10.51 -10.80
C PRO A 527 -14.71 -9.02 -10.76
N VAL A 528 -15.76 -8.26 -10.54
CA VAL A 528 -15.74 -6.81 -10.32
C VAL A 528 -16.14 -6.54 -8.89
N GLN A 529 -15.40 -5.66 -8.20
CA GLN A 529 -15.73 -5.16 -6.88
C GLN A 529 -15.95 -3.64 -6.90
N TYR A 530 -16.71 -3.14 -5.94
CA TYR A 530 -16.87 -1.73 -5.63
C TYR A 530 -17.48 -1.56 -4.23
N GLU A 531 -16.72 -1.02 -3.28
CA GLU A 531 -17.09 -1.03 -1.86
C GLU A 531 -18.27 -0.11 -1.52
N ARG A 532 -18.54 0.91 -2.33
CA ARG A 532 -19.67 1.84 -2.09
C ARG A 532 -21.01 1.30 -2.57
N ASN A 533 -21.01 0.27 -3.40
CA ASN A 533 -22.25 -0.39 -3.84
C ASN A 533 -22.00 -1.86 -4.19
N ASN A 534 -22.02 -2.73 -3.19
CA ASN A 534 -21.83 -4.17 -3.37
C ASN A 534 -22.96 -4.83 -4.17
N ASP A 535 -24.14 -4.23 -4.21
CA ASP A 535 -25.31 -4.85 -4.88
C ASP A 535 -25.17 -4.91 -6.40
N ILE A 536 -24.41 -3.99 -6.99
CA ILE A 536 -24.23 -3.92 -8.45
C ILE A 536 -23.05 -4.74 -8.98
N VAL A 537 -22.22 -5.33 -8.11
CA VAL A 537 -20.97 -6.00 -8.47
C VAL A 537 -20.99 -7.48 -8.05
N ASP A 538 -19.91 -8.20 -8.39
CA ASP A 538 -19.86 -9.66 -8.24
C ASP A 538 -19.56 -10.14 -6.83
N MET A 539 -18.98 -9.28 -5.98
CA MET A 539 -18.48 -9.64 -4.65
C MET A 539 -18.68 -8.50 -3.66
N GLY A 540 -18.61 -8.82 -2.38
CA GLY A 540 -18.68 -7.84 -1.31
C GLY A 540 -17.32 -7.26 -0.97
N SER A 541 -17.31 -6.01 -0.53
CA SER A 541 -16.13 -5.37 0.05
C SER A 541 -16.52 -4.25 1.04
N ASN A 542 -15.57 -3.89 1.90
CA ASN A 542 -15.71 -2.83 2.88
C ASN A 542 -14.36 -2.20 3.17
N GLN A 543 -14.38 -1.02 3.75
CA GLN A 543 -13.20 -0.32 4.26
C GLN A 543 -13.28 -0.23 5.79
N TYR A 544 -12.16 -0.51 6.44
CA TYR A 544 -11.97 -0.36 7.90
C TYR A 544 -13.03 -1.03 8.79
N PRO A 545 -13.44 -2.29 8.51
CA PRO A 545 -14.30 -2.99 9.45
C PRO A 545 -13.55 -3.26 10.75
N SER A 546 -14.24 -3.18 11.88
CA SER A 546 -13.65 -3.56 13.16
C SER A 546 -13.43 -5.08 13.25
N ILE A 547 -12.50 -5.52 14.10
CA ILE A 547 -12.29 -6.95 14.39
C ILE A 547 -13.59 -7.63 14.79
N ALA A 548 -14.36 -7.01 15.70
CA ALA A 548 -15.64 -7.52 16.16
C ALA A 548 -16.65 -7.69 15.01
N TRP A 549 -16.65 -6.75 14.05
CA TRP A 549 -17.50 -6.86 12.86
C TRP A 549 -17.08 -8.03 11.98
N VAL A 550 -15.77 -8.19 11.71
CA VAL A 550 -15.26 -9.34 10.91
C VAL A 550 -15.58 -10.66 11.59
N GLN A 551 -15.37 -10.76 12.90
CA GLN A 551 -15.75 -11.95 13.68
C GLN A 551 -17.25 -12.24 13.60
N GLY A 552 -18.09 -11.22 13.63
CA GLY A 552 -19.53 -11.37 13.44
C GLY A 552 -19.90 -11.80 12.01
N ALA A 553 -19.23 -11.26 11.02
CA ALA A 553 -19.45 -11.56 9.61
C ALA A 553 -19.12 -13.03 9.26
N VAL A 554 -17.99 -13.56 9.75
CA VAL A 554 -17.64 -14.96 9.53
C VAL A 554 -18.56 -15.93 10.28
N GLN A 555 -19.31 -15.45 11.29
CA GLN A 555 -20.35 -16.20 11.99
C GLN A 555 -21.75 -16.05 11.35
N GLY A 556 -21.86 -15.35 10.22
CA GLY A 556 -23.13 -15.13 9.52
C GLY A 556 -24.10 -14.16 10.21
N LYS A 557 -23.60 -13.27 11.10
CA LYS A 557 -24.44 -12.29 11.80
C LYS A 557 -25.02 -11.21 10.89
N TYR A 558 -24.44 -11.00 9.72
CA TYR A 558 -24.83 -9.93 8.80
C TYR A 558 -25.19 -10.48 7.44
N LYS A 559 -26.17 -9.84 6.79
CA LYS A 559 -26.51 -10.15 5.39
C LYS A 559 -25.49 -9.44 4.49
N LEU A 560 -24.51 -10.19 3.99
CA LEU A 560 -23.44 -9.68 3.13
C LEU A 560 -23.48 -10.38 1.76
N LYS A 561 -22.90 -9.72 0.75
CA LYS A 561 -22.56 -10.37 -0.52
C LYS A 561 -21.22 -11.06 -0.37
N TYR A 562 -21.20 -12.37 -0.60
CA TYR A 562 -19.98 -13.16 -0.60
C TYR A 562 -19.55 -13.54 -2.02
N PRO A 563 -18.26 -13.83 -2.29
CA PRO A 563 -17.15 -13.74 -1.35
C PRO A 563 -16.89 -12.29 -0.96
N PHE A 564 -16.23 -12.09 0.18
CA PHE A 564 -15.98 -10.77 0.73
C PHE A 564 -14.48 -10.46 0.80
N HIS A 565 -14.10 -9.24 0.41
CA HIS A 565 -12.74 -8.72 0.47
C HIS A 565 -12.72 -7.39 1.25
N ILE A 566 -11.72 -7.19 2.07
CA ILE A 566 -11.54 -5.92 2.78
C ILE A 566 -10.60 -5.05 1.96
N SER A 567 -11.14 -4.08 1.24
CA SER A 567 -10.35 -3.23 0.34
C SER A 567 -9.34 -2.34 1.08
N GLU A 568 -9.67 -1.96 2.32
CA GLU A 568 -8.77 -1.20 3.20
C GLU A 568 -8.98 -1.58 4.66
N TYR A 569 -7.90 -1.85 5.39
CA TYR A 569 -7.93 -2.10 6.84
C TYR A 569 -6.57 -1.84 7.48
N ALA A 570 -6.51 -1.95 8.81
CA ALA A 570 -5.29 -1.81 9.59
C ALA A 570 -4.47 -0.55 9.24
N HIS A 571 -5.15 0.59 9.11
CA HIS A 571 -4.55 1.89 8.77
C HIS A 571 -3.25 2.12 9.54
N SER A 572 -2.12 2.20 8.83
CA SER A 572 -0.77 2.05 9.41
C SER A 572 -0.08 3.37 9.76
N MET A 573 -0.84 4.45 9.90
CA MET A 573 -0.31 5.73 10.35
C MET A 573 0.19 5.66 11.80
N GLY A 574 1.37 6.21 12.08
CA GLY A 574 1.96 6.24 13.42
C GLY A 574 2.29 4.85 13.95
N ASN A 575 1.77 4.51 15.13
CA ASN A 575 1.99 3.21 15.80
C ASN A 575 0.88 2.19 15.55
N ALA A 576 0.18 2.32 14.46
CA ALA A 576 -0.93 1.45 14.09
C ALA A 576 -0.50 0.05 13.65
N CYS A 577 -1.46 -0.69 13.06
CA CYS A 577 -1.30 -2.07 12.62
C CYS A 577 -1.19 -3.11 13.75
N GLY A 578 -1.72 -2.79 14.93
CA GLY A 578 -1.86 -3.76 16.01
C GLY A 578 -3.08 -4.67 15.82
N ASN A 579 -3.08 -5.80 16.54
CA ASN A 579 -4.16 -6.79 16.52
C ASN A 579 -4.42 -7.40 15.13
N LEU A 580 -3.46 -7.35 14.22
CA LEU A 580 -3.61 -7.88 12.86
C LEU A 580 -3.92 -9.37 12.85
N ILE A 581 -3.36 -10.12 13.81
CA ILE A 581 -3.61 -11.55 13.96
C ILE A 581 -5.09 -11.87 14.23
N ASP A 582 -5.80 -11.02 14.99
CA ASP A 582 -7.21 -11.24 15.30
C ASP A 582 -8.11 -11.13 14.05
N TYR A 583 -7.77 -10.26 13.12
CA TYR A 583 -8.40 -10.22 11.78
C TYR A 583 -8.16 -11.52 11.04
N TRP A 584 -6.91 -12.00 11.02
CA TRP A 584 -6.55 -13.16 10.21
C TRP A 584 -6.99 -14.48 10.82
N ASP A 585 -7.09 -14.59 12.13
CA ASP A 585 -7.72 -15.74 12.77
C ASP A 585 -9.19 -15.88 12.34
N ALA A 586 -9.91 -14.75 12.23
CA ALA A 586 -11.27 -14.75 11.73
C ALA A 586 -11.32 -15.03 10.22
N ILE A 587 -10.49 -14.35 9.40
CA ILE A 587 -10.47 -14.50 7.95
C ILE A 587 -10.11 -15.94 7.54
N GLU A 588 -9.13 -16.56 8.21
CA GLU A 588 -8.69 -17.93 7.92
C GLU A 588 -9.63 -19.00 8.47
N SER A 589 -10.62 -18.66 9.28
CA SER A 589 -11.60 -19.62 9.83
C SER A 589 -12.67 -20.03 8.83
N THR A 590 -12.81 -19.34 7.71
CA THR A 590 -13.81 -19.61 6.66
C THR A 590 -13.30 -19.23 5.29
N ASN A 591 -13.95 -19.72 4.23
CA ASN A 591 -13.72 -19.28 2.86
C ASN A 591 -14.66 -18.14 2.43
N PHE A 592 -15.50 -17.59 3.31
CA PHE A 592 -16.35 -16.43 3.04
C PHE A 592 -15.55 -15.15 2.79
N PHE A 593 -14.43 -14.99 3.52
CA PHE A 593 -13.53 -13.87 3.37
C PHE A 593 -12.29 -14.26 2.56
N MET A 594 -12.01 -13.47 1.53
CA MET A 594 -10.84 -13.67 0.68
C MET A 594 -9.56 -13.12 1.31
N GLY A 595 -9.68 -12.13 2.19
CA GLY A 595 -8.57 -11.42 2.80
C GLY A 595 -8.79 -9.92 2.83
N GLY A 596 -7.70 -9.16 2.77
CA GLY A 596 -7.74 -7.70 2.78
C GLY A 596 -6.44 -7.05 2.35
N ALA A 597 -6.52 -5.75 2.03
CA ALA A 597 -5.39 -4.92 1.68
C ALA A 597 -5.16 -3.84 2.75
N ILE A 598 -4.01 -3.88 3.41
CA ILE A 598 -3.62 -2.93 4.45
C ILE A 598 -3.48 -1.53 3.83
N TRP A 599 -3.99 -0.52 4.49
CA TRP A 599 -3.73 0.87 4.16
C TRP A 599 -2.53 1.39 4.95
N ASP A 600 -1.34 1.72 4.37
CA ASP A 600 -0.98 1.37 3.01
C ASP A 600 0.49 0.88 2.94
N TRP A 601 1.06 0.80 1.76
CA TRP A 601 2.40 0.24 1.53
C TRP A 601 3.51 1.17 1.98
N VAL A 602 3.51 2.44 1.55
CA VAL A 602 4.62 3.37 1.73
C VAL A 602 4.15 4.72 2.25
N ASP A 603 4.85 5.26 3.24
CA ASP A 603 4.66 6.65 3.66
C ASP A 603 4.87 7.58 2.46
N GLN A 604 3.85 8.34 2.10
CA GLN A 604 3.93 9.28 0.99
C GLN A 604 4.58 10.58 1.47
N ALA A 605 5.84 10.76 1.15
CA ALA A 605 6.59 11.97 1.45
C ALA A 605 7.40 12.42 0.23
N LEU A 606 7.79 13.67 0.24
CA LEU A 606 8.60 14.30 -0.80
C LEU A 606 9.83 14.94 -0.18
N ASP A 607 10.95 14.89 -0.88
CA ASP A 607 12.17 15.57 -0.46
C ASP A 607 11.95 17.09 -0.43
N LYS A 608 12.38 17.71 0.66
CA LYS A 608 12.42 19.16 0.84
C LYS A 608 13.67 19.53 1.60
N GLN A 609 14.26 20.69 1.26
CA GLN A 609 15.42 21.20 2.00
C GLN A 609 14.98 22.17 3.08
N ASP A 610 15.55 22.01 4.28
CA ASP A 610 15.45 22.98 5.36
C ASP A 610 16.37 24.18 5.03
N PRO A 611 15.80 25.39 4.84
CA PRO A 611 16.61 26.56 4.47
C PRO A 611 17.63 26.96 5.55
N ALA A 612 17.37 26.62 6.81
CA ALA A 612 18.28 26.97 7.92
C ALA A 612 19.50 26.07 7.99
N THR A 613 19.35 24.79 7.66
CA THR A 613 20.41 23.78 7.82
C THR A 613 20.95 23.23 6.50
N GLY A 614 20.23 23.45 5.40
CA GLY A 614 20.53 22.86 4.10
C GLY A 614 20.32 21.35 4.02
N LYS A 615 19.78 20.73 5.08
CA LYS A 615 19.52 19.30 5.13
C LYS A 615 18.23 18.95 4.41
N THR A 616 18.25 17.86 3.66
CA THR A 616 17.07 17.28 3.08
C THR A 616 16.30 16.47 4.12
N TYR A 617 14.99 16.61 4.14
CA TYR A 617 14.09 15.85 4.98
C TYR A 617 12.86 15.40 4.18
N TRP A 618 12.13 14.41 4.67
CA TRP A 618 10.89 13.93 4.07
C TRP A 618 9.74 14.80 4.53
N ALA A 619 9.22 15.58 3.61
CA ALA A 619 8.12 16.51 3.87
C ALA A 619 6.77 15.83 3.63
N TYR A 620 5.83 16.08 4.50
CA TYR A 620 4.43 15.68 4.38
C TYR A 620 3.55 16.87 3.94
N GLY A 621 2.24 16.64 3.76
CA GLY A 621 1.32 17.66 3.26
C GLY A 621 1.34 18.98 4.02
N GLY A 622 1.39 18.95 5.36
CA GLY A 622 1.46 20.13 6.21
C GLY A 622 2.69 21.01 6.00
N ASP A 623 3.79 20.45 5.51
CA ASP A 623 5.01 21.19 5.20
C ASP A 623 4.87 22.08 3.95
N PHE A 624 3.88 21.80 3.11
CA PHE A 624 3.56 22.57 1.91
C PHE A 624 2.28 23.42 2.06
N GLY A 625 1.54 23.22 3.14
CA GLY A 625 0.20 23.76 3.35
C GLY A 625 0.10 24.96 4.26
N LYS A 626 1.20 25.63 4.61
CA LYS A 626 1.18 26.88 5.40
C LYS A 626 0.46 27.99 4.63
N ASP A 627 -0.06 28.96 5.37
CA ASP A 627 -0.60 30.22 4.81
C ASP A 627 -1.84 30.05 3.94
N ASN A 628 -2.89 29.38 4.47
CA ASN A 628 -4.18 29.25 3.84
C ASN A 628 -4.28 28.30 2.63
N LYS A 629 -3.31 27.44 2.41
CA LYS A 629 -3.47 26.30 1.50
C LYS A 629 -4.27 25.20 2.19
N PRO A 630 -5.31 24.65 1.55
CA PRO A 630 -5.96 23.47 2.06
C PRO A 630 -4.97 22.29 2.02
N ASN A 631 -4.83 21.60 3.15
CA ASN A 631 -4.03 20.38 3.24
C ASN A 631 -4.57 19.49 4.36
N ASP A 632 -4.32 18.21 4.27
CA ASP A 632 -4.70 17.22 5.29
C ASP A 632 -3.50 16.77 6.15
N GLY A 633 -2.46 17.59 6.23
CA GLY A 633 -1.34 17.45 7.15
C GLY A 633 -0.52 16.21 6.91
N MET A 634 -0.27 15.43 7.96
CA MET A 634 0.52 14.21 7.93
C MET A 634 -0.27 12.96 7.54
N PHE A 635 -1.53 13.10 7.11
CA PHE A 635 -2.42 11.98 6.82
C PHE A 635 -1.98 11.13 5.62
N CYS A 636 -0.95 11.56 4.89
CA CYS A 636 -0.27 10.80 3.84
C CYS A 636 0.80 9.81 4.34
N MET A 637 1.09 9.78 5.66
CA MET A 637 2.15 8.97 6.25
C MET A 637 1.58 7.66 6.82
N ASN A 638 0.98 6.86 5.96
CA ASN A 638 0.17 5.69 6.33
C ASN A 638 0.86 4.35 6.06
N GLY A 639 2.08 4.37 5.53
CA GLY A 639 2.76 3.18 5.03
C GLY A 639 3.27 2.25 6.13
N ILE A 640 3.40 0.96 5.78
CA ILE A 640 4.18 -0.01 6.55
C ILE A 640 5.68 0.10 6.26
N MET A 641 6.03 0.84 5.20
CA MET A 641 7.39 1.20 4.80
C MET A 641 7.61 2.70 4.97
N ARG A 642 8.84 3.10 5.27
CA ARG A 642 9.25 4.51 5.21
C ARG A 642 9.31 4.99 3.75
N PRO A 643 9.39 6.31 3.52
CA PRO A 643 9.43 6.87 2.16
C PRO A 643 10.61 6.36 1.30
N ASP A 644 11.69 5.94 1.91
CA ASP A 644 12.87 5.35 1.26
C ASP A 644 12.80 3.82 1.09
N LEU A 645 11.63 3.25 1.36
CA LEU A 645 11.38 1.80 1.33
C LEU A 645 12.15 0.99 2.39
N THR A 646 12.61 1.63 3.46
CA THR A 646 13.09 0.89 4.63
C THR A 646 11.89 0.43 5.48
N PRO A 647 11.91 -0.81 6.01
CA PRO A 647 10.80 -1.34 6.78
C PRO A 647 10.54 -0.57 8.07
N LYS A 648 9.27 -0.31 8.37
CA LYS A 648 8.79 0.10 9.70
C LYS A 648 8.49 -1.15 10.54
N ALA A 649 8.22 -0.97 11.83
CA ALA A 649 7.84 -2.08 12.72
C ALA A 649 6.60 -2.83 12.19
N GLN A 650 5.65 -2.13 11.59
CA GLN A 650 4.45 -2.67 10.98
C GLN A 650 4.74 -3.72 9.90
N TYR A 651 5.78 -3.51 9.09
CA TYR A 651 6.16 -4.49 8.08
C TYR A 651 6.49 -5.86 8.67
N PHE A 652 7.16 -5.91 9.81
CA PHE A 652 7.51 -7.17 10.47
C PHE A 652 6.30 -7.84 11.10
N GLU A 653 5.35 -7.07 11.61
CA GLU A 653 4.06 -7.59 12.07
C GLU A 653 3.27 -8.21 10.89
N VAL A 654 3.20 -7.49 9.77
CA VAL A 654 2.56 -7.99 8.53
C VAL A 654 3.24 -9.27 8.05
N LYS A 655 4.57 -9.29 7.98
CA LYS A 655 5.34 -10.47 7.59
C LYS A 655 5.01 -11.69 8.46
N LYS A 656 4.88 -11.50 9.77
CA LYS A 656 4.54 -12.56 10.72
C LYS A 656 3.12 -13.07 10.49
N VAL A 657 2.15 -12.18 10.42
CA VAL A 657 0.74 -12.57 10.29
C VAL A 657 0.43 -13.16 8.92
N TYR A 658 1.08 -12.67 7.86
CA TYR A 658 0.87 -13.13 6.49
C TYR A 658 1.65 -14.41 6.13
N GLN A 659 2.46 -14.96 7.04
CA GLN A 659 3.24 -16.17 6.73
C GLN A 659 2.36 -17.35 6.28
N ASN A 660 2.89 -18.15 5.35
CA ASN A 660 2.17 -19.26 4.73
C ASN A 660 2.36 -20.60 5.48
N VAL A 661 2.69 -20.54 6.74
CA VAL A 661 2.77 -21.70 7.63
C VAL A 661 2.12 -21.41 8.97
N GLY A 662 1.54 -22.42 9.57
CA GLY A 662 1.17 -22.44 10.99
C GLY A 662 2.01 -23.48 11.72
N VAL A 663 2.53 -23.14 12.89
CA VAL A 663 3.22 -24.09 13.75
C VAL A 663 2.57 -24.06 15.12
N LYS A 664 2.16 -25.21 15.62
CA LYS A 664 1.49 -25.36 16.92
C LYS A 664 2.20 -26.37 17.80
N ALA A 665 2.28 -26.08 19.08
CA ALA A 665 2.66 -27.04 20.09
C ALA A 665 1.56 -28.11 20.25
N ILE A 666 1.92 -29.38 20.18
CA ILE A 666 1.02 -30.52 20.42
C ILE A 666 1.31 -31.09 21.79
N ASP A 667 2.54 -31.58 21.99
CA ASP A 667 3.04 -32.07 23.28
C ASP A 667 4.52 -31.67 23.41
N MET A 668 4.78 -30.56 24.09
CA MET A 668 6.13 -30.08 24.26
C MET A 668 6.98 -30.90 25.22
N LYS A 669 6.38 -31.74 26.06
CA LYS A 669 7.15 -32.71 26.87
C LYS A 669 7.75 -33.82 26.02
N GLN A 670 7.08 -34.18 24.94
CA GLN A 670 7.54 -35.10 23.93
C GLN A 670 8.22 -34.40 22.73
N GLY A 671 8.31 -33.08 22.75
CA GLY A 671 8.85 -32.30 21.66
C GLY A 671 7.96 -32.25 20.39
N GLN A 672 6.67 -32.58 20.50
CA GLN A 672 5.78 -32.69 19.33
C GLN A 672 5.18 -31.37 18.94
N ILE A 673 5.31 -31.05 17.64
CA ILE A 673 4.73 -29.88 17.00
C ILE A 673 3.94 -30.29 15.75
N GLU A 674 2.94 -29.50 15.40
CA GLU A 674 2.21 -29.60 14.13
C GLU A 674 2.69 -28.47 13.22
N ILE A 675 3.01 -28.79 11.95
CA ILE A 675 3.26 -27.82 10.90
C ILE A 675 2.10 -27.91 9.91
N PHE A 676 1.44 -26.79 9.68
CA PHE A 676 0.39 -26.61 8.69
C PHE A 676 0.91 -25.79 7.51
N ASN A 677 0.88 -26.36 6.30
CA ASN A 677 1.18 -25.63 5.08
C ASN A 677 -0.05 -24.85 4.63
N LYS A 678 -0.01 -23.54 4.76
CA LYS A 678 -1.10 -22.63 4.36
C LYS A 678 -1.10 -22.28 2.86
N ASN A 679 -0.09 -22.70 2.09
CA ASN A 679 -0.09 -22.57 0.64
C ASN A 679 -1.24 -23.36 0.01
N TYR A 680 -1.68 -22.93 -1.16
CA TYR A 680 -2.76 -23.56 -1.92
C TYR A 680 -2.23 -24.44 -3.06
N PHE A 681 -1.01 -24.20 -3.54
CA PHE A 681 -0.45 -24.87 -4.70
C PHE A 681 0.91 -25.50 -4.44
N GLU A 682 1.77 -24.91 -3.61
CA GLU A 682 3.14 -25.32 -3.44
C GLU A 682 3.37 -26.06 -2.11
N PRO A 683 4.06 -27.22 -2.12
CA PRO A 683 4.55 -27.85 -0.90
C PRO A 683 5.71 -27.03 -0.30
N LEU A 684 6.07 -27.33 0.96
CA LEU A 684 7.16 -26.63 1.67
C LEU A 684 8.57 -27.05 1.23
N LYS A 685 8.72 -27.72 0.08
CA LYS A 685 9.99 -28.27 -0.44
C LYS A 685 11.08 -27.25 -0.71
N ASN A 686 10.70 -25.99 -0.92
CA ASN A 686 11.64 -24.92 -1.21
C ASN A 686 12.31 -24.34 0.03
N TYR A 687 11.88 -24.81 1.22
CA TYR A 687 12.41 -24.34 2.49
C TYR A 687 13.27 -25.40 3.18
N GLN A 688 14.34 -24.95 3.84
CA GLN A 688 15.06 -25.72 4.84
C GLN A 688 14.43 -25.40 6.21
N ILE A 689 13.86 -26.39 6.89
CA ILE A 689 13.24 -26.20 8.18
C ILE A 689 14.24 -26.53 9.27
N VAL A 690 14.49 -25.56 10.16
CA VAL A 690 15.42 -25.68 11.28
C VAL A 690 14.76 -25.26 12.58
N TRP A 691 15.24 -25.76 13.71
CA TRP A 691 14.80 -25.33 15.02
C TRP A 691 15.98 -24.96 15.92
N SER A 692 15.72 -24.08 16.87
CA SER A 692 16.69 -23.65 17.88
C SER A 692 16.04 -23.68 19.25
N LEU A 693 16.82 -24.08 20.27
CA LEU A 693 16.37 -24.08 21.66
C LEU A 693 17.01 -22.93 22.42
N TYR A 694 16.19 -22.20 23.15
CA TYR A 694 16.61 -21.07 23.99
C TYR A 694 16.33 -21.38 25.45
N LYS A 695 17.28 -21.04 26.32
CA LYS A 695 17.19 -21.06 27.78
C LYS A 695 17.35 -19.65 28.30
N ASP A 696 16.34 -19.11 28.99
CA ASP A 696 16.36 -17.76 29.56
C ASP A 696 16.80 -16.69 28.53
N GLY A 697 16.31 -16.80 27.28
CA GLY A 697 16.64 -15.92 26.17
C GLY A 697 17.99 -16.21 25.48
N VAL A 698 18.77 -17.16 25.95
CA VAL A 698 20.06 -17.54 25.34
C VAL A 698 19.91 -18.79 24.50
N CYS A 699 20.40 -18.76 23.24
CA CYS A 699 20.36 -19.91 22.35
C CYS A 699 21.33 -21.00 22.80
N VAL A 700 20.82 -22.15 23.24
CA VAL A 700 21.62 -23.29 23.71
C VAL A 700 21.76 -24.40 22.68
N LYS A 701 20.83 -24.52 21.71
CA LYS A 701 20.99 -25.33 20.50
C LYS A 701 20.58 -24.47 19.29
N LYS A 702 21.47 -24.28 18.34
CA LYS A 702 21.27 -23.39 17.21
C LYS A 702 21.04 -24.14 15.91
N LYS A 703 19.98 -23.79 15.19
CA LYS A 703 19.68 -24.23 13.80
C LYS A 703 19.85 -25.74 13.54
N GLN A 704 19.24 -26.54 14.40
CA GLN A 704 19.19 -27.99 14.17
C GLN A 704 18.24 -28.29 13.01
N PRO A 705 18.60 -29.16 12.05
CA PRO A 705 17.66 -29.56 11.00
C PRO A 705 16.46 -30.31 11.61
N LEU A 706 15.28 -30.01 11.10
CA LEU A 706 14.08 -30.75 11.50
C LEU A 706 14.15 -32.16 10.86
N GLN A 707 14.22 -33.19 11.68
CA GLN A 707 14.24 -34.56 11.21
C GLN A 707 12.85 -35.00 10.73
N GLY A 708 12.80 -35.83 9.67
CA GLY A 708 11.54 -36.24 9.04
C GLY A 708 10.96 -35.23 8.03
N ALA A 709 11.56 -34.05 7.89
CA ALA A 709 11.14 -33.04 6.91
C ALA A 709 11.28 -33.48 5.43
N LYS A 710 11.79 -34.69 5.18
CA LYS A 710 11.75 -35.31 3.85
C LYS A 710 10.33 -35.64 3.38
N ASN A 711 9.38 -35.80 4.30
CA ASN A 711 7.95 -35.92 4.03
C ASN A 711 7.33 -34.53 4.08
N ILE A 712 7.58 -33.79 3.04
CA ILE A 712 7.18 -32.39 2.96
C ILE A 712 5.68 -32.29 2.94
N VAL A 713 5.15 -31.47 3.86
CA VAL A 713 3.73 -31.17 3.97
C VAL A 713 3.25 -30.57 2.64
N GLY A 714 2.31 -31.23 1.99
CA GLY A 714 1.66 -30.72 0.79
C GLY A 714 0.82 -29.48 1.06
N PRO A 715 0.36 -28.79 0.00
CA PRO A 715 -0.49 -27.61 0.16
C PRO A 715 -1.77 -27.98 0.95
N ARG A 716 -2.13 -27.14 1.90
CA ARG A 716 -3.27 -27.31 2.85
C ARG A 716 -3.19 -28.57 3.76
N GLU A 717 -2.06 -29.24 3.81
CA GLU A 717 -1.84 -30.40 4.67
C GLU A 717 -1.17 -30.03 6.00
N LYS A 718 -1.28 -30.94 6.95
CA LYS A 718 -0.65 -30.86 8.27
C LYS A 718 0.27 -32.03 8.48
N GLY A 719 1.38 -31.81 9.16
CA GLY A 719 2.33 -32.85 9.56
C GLY A 719 2.75 -32.71 10.99
N ILE A 720 2.91 -33.87 11.71
CA ILE A 720 3.42 -33.91 13.07
C ILE A 720 4.91 -34.24 13.03
N TYR A 721 5.71 -33.46 13.75
CA TYR A 721 7.16 -33.60 13.84
C TYR A 721 7.60 -33.60 15.30
N THR A 722 8.71 -34.28 15.58
CA THR A 722 9.30 -34.35 16.93
C THR A 722 10.62 -33.58 16.94
N LEU A 723 10.73 -32.65 17.89
CA LEU A 723 11.97 -31.91 18.17
C LEU A 723 12.79 -32.73 19.18
N PRO A 724 14.00 -33.21 18.84
CA PRO A 724 14.77 -34.11 19.67
C PRO A 724 15.55 -33.38 20.77
N TYR A 725 14.84 -32.87 21.76
CA TYR A 725 15.42 -32.43 23.03
C TYR A 725 14.91 -33.29 24.17
N ASP A 726 15.72 -33.44 25.22
CA ASP A 726 15.32 -34.18 26.41
C ASP A 726 14.66 -33.23 27.42
N TYR A 727 13.32 -33.28 27.49
CA TYR A 727 12.54 -32.43 28.40
C TYR A 727 12.89 -32.66 29.86
N ALA A 728 13.18 -33.91 30.27
CA ALA A 728 13.49 -34.27 31.67
C ALA A 728 14.82 -33.68 32.13
N SER A 729 15.76 -33.42 31.21
CA SER A 729 17.05 -32.80 31.51
C SER A 729 17.02 -31.28 31.57
N LEU A 730 15.89 -30.64 31.24
CA LEU A 730 15.77 -29.20 31.27
C LEU A 730 15.70 -28.70 32.72
N ASP A 731 16.45 -27.62 32.99
CA ASP A 731 16.49 -26.98 34.32
C ASP A 731 15.10 -26.51 34.75
N ALA A 732 14.65 -26.95 35.92
CA ALA A 732 13.35 -26.58 36.47
C ALA A 732 13.22 -25.07 36.76
N ASN A 733 14.34 -24.41 37.01
CA ASN A 733 14.37 -22.97 37.36
C ASN A 733 14.54 -22.04 36.18
N SER A 734 14.52 -22.56 34.96
CA SER A 734 14.73 -21.79 33.73
C SER A 734 13.54 -21.89 32.80
N GLU A 735 13.32 -20.84 32.03
CA GLU A 735 12.34 -20.78 30.97
C GLU A 735 12.95 -21.25 29.65
N TYR A 736 12.22 -22.07 28.90
CA TYR A 736 12.66 -22.57 27.60
C TYR A 736 11.67 -22.30 26.49
N PHE A 737 12.20 -21.87 25.35
CA PHE A 737 11.49 -21.70 24.09
C PHE A 737 12.20 -22.43 22.96
N VAL A 738 11.42 -22.90 21.97
CA VAL A 738 11.95 -23.28 20.67
C VAL A 738 11.49 -22.28 19.62
N THR A 739 12.40 -21.97 18.68
CA THR A 739 12.06 -21.24 17.46
C THR A 739 12.18 -22.19 16.28
N VAL A 740 11.12 -22.32 15.49
CA VAL A 740 11.11 -23.11 14.24
C VAL A 740 11.18 -22.13 13.07
N GLN A 741 12.19 -22.26 12.23
CA GLN A 741 12.43 -21.31 11.11
C GLN A 741 12.38 -22.04 9.78
N PHE A 742 11.78 -21.36 8.79
CA PHE A 742 11.67 -21.81 7.40
C PHE A 742 12.60 -20.92 6.56
N LEU A 743 13.77 -21.48 6.23
CA LEU A 743 14.81 -20.78 5.51
C LEU A 743 14.67 -21.07 4.01
N LEU A 744 14.92 -20.08 3.16
CA LEU A 744 15.03 -20.34 1.72
C LEU A 744 16.11 -21.37 1.44
N GLY A 745 15.75 -22.45 0.75
CA GLY A 745 16.67 -23.56 0.43
C GLY A 745 17.62 -23.27 -0.74
N LYS A 746 17.31 -22.22 -1.51
CA LYS A 746 18.09 -21.73 -2.65
C LYS A 746 17.96 -20.23 -2.78
N ASP A 747 18.81 -19.63 -3.62
CA ASP A 747 18.65 -18.23 -4.00
C ASP A 747 17.33 -18.03 -4.75
N MET A 748 16.57 -17.01 -4.33
CA MET A 748 15.38 -16.53 -5.01
C MET A 748 15.65 -15.10 -5.52
N PRO A 749 14.86 -14.59 -6.47
CA PRO A 749 15.05 -13.22 -6.96
C PRO A 749 15.06 -12.18 -5.85
N TRP A 750 14.25 -12.37 -4.81
CA TRP A 750 14.05 -11.40 -3.71
C TRP A 750 14.91 -11.62 -2.49
N ALA A 751 15.56 -12.78 -2.34
CA ALA A 751 16.42 -13.05 -1.17
C ALA A 751 17.35 -14.24 -1.39
N LYS A 752 18.47 -14.24 -0.71
CA LYS A 752 19.48 -15.30 -0.79
C LYS A 752 19.07 -16.55 0.02
N LYS A 753 19.66 -17.69 -0.35
CA LYS A 753 19.57 -18.93 0.43
C LYS A 753 19.87 -18.66 1.91
N GLY A 754 19.07 -19.24 2.80
CA GLY A 754 19.18 -19.06 4.25
C GLY A 754 18.44 -17.87 4.80
N TYR A 755 17.79 -17.06 3.96
CA TYR A 755 16.87 -16.02 4.43
C TYR A 755 15.70 -16.63 5.20
N VAL A 756 15.38 -16.08 6.39
CA VAL A 756 14.24 -16.53 7.20
C VAL A 756 12.96 -15.96 6.59
N GLN A 757 12.25 -16.79 5.86
CA GLN A 757 10.98 -16.37 5.25
C GLN A 757 9.84 -16.38 6.26
N MET A 758 9.81 -17.39 7.10
CA MET A 758 8.76 -17.60 8.10
C MET A 758 9.36 -18.20 9.37
N GLU A 759 8.75 -17.93 10.52
CA GLU A 759 9.20 -18.49 11.80
C GLU A 759 8.07 -18.53 12.83
N GLU A 760 8.22 -19.44 13.82
CA GLU A 760 7.32 -19.53 14.97
C GLU A 760 8.13 -19.79 16.23
N GLN A 761 7.72 -19.15 17.33
CA GLN A 761 8.28 -19.41 18.66
C GLN A 761 7.25 -20.12 19.53
N LEU A 762 7.66 -21.21 20.15
CA LEU A 762 6.80 -22.02 21.02
C LEU A 762 7.44 -22.14 22.40
N ARG A 763 6.62 -21.95 23.43
CA ARG A 763 7.05 -22.19 24.81
C ARG A 763 7.17 -23.69 25.10
N VAL A 764 8.33 -24.10 25.53
CA VAL A 764 8.60 -25.48 25.92
C VAL A 764 8.27 -25.69 27.40
N LYS A 765 8.81 -24.80 28.23
CA LYS A 765 8.70 -24.88 29.68
C LYS A 765 8.81 -23.51 30.32
N GLY A 766 7.99 -23.20 31.30
CA GLY A 766 8.18 -22.04 32.19
C GLY A 766 9.16 -22.35 33.30
N ALA A 767 9.68 -21.31 33.90
CA ALA A 767 10.42 -21.46 35.15
C ALA A 767 9.43 -21.78 36.28
N ASP A 768 9.66 -22.87 36.98
CA ASP A 768 8.88 -23.27 38.18
C ASP A 768 9.37 -22.49 39.42
N VAL A 769 9.94 -21.34 39.26
CA VAL A 769 10.49 -20.55 40.37
C VAL A 769 9.36 -19.81 41.06
N ALA A 770 9.08 -20.19 42.28
CA ALA A 770 8.46 -19.25 43.21
C ALA A 770 9.33 -17.97 43.24
N ALA A 771 8.74 -16.79 43.07
CA ALA A 771 9.47 -15.54 43.21
C ALA A 771 10.37 -15.62 44.44
N PRO A 772 11.68 -15.36 44.34
CA PRO A 772 12.59 -15.53 45.46
C PRO A 772 12.04 -14.76 46.66
N SER A 773 11.75 -15.48 47.75
CA SER A 773 11.33 -14.81 48.97
C SER A 773 12.52 -14.01 49.47
N ILE A 774 12.50 -12.69 49.28
CA ILE A 774 13.51 -11.76 49.83
C ILE A 774 13.73 -12.02 51.29
N ALA A 775 12.69 -12.45 52.04
CA ALA A 775 12.75 -12.81 53.45
C ALA A 775 13.71 -13.97 53.79
N ALA A 776 14.04 -14.85 52.84
CA ALA A 776 14.97 -15.98 53.10
C ALA A 776 16.43 -15.56 53.05
N VAL A 777 16.78 -14.57 52.22
CA VAL A 777 18.16 -14.08 51.99
C VAL A 777 18.51 -12.92 52.94
N ALA A 778 17.56 -12.13 53.36
CA ALA A 778 17.71 -10.82 53.97
C ALA A 778 17.93 -10.86 55.51
N LYS A 779 18.08 -12.06 56.12
CA LYS A 779 18.24 -12.20 57.58
C LYS A 779 19.65 -11.92 58.11
N THR A 780 20.62 -11.76 57.24
CA THR A 780 22.02 -11.51 57.58
C THR A 780 22.38 -10.05 57.43
N GLY A 781 22.91 -9.44 58.47
CA GLY A 781 23.34 -8.03 58.43
C GLY A 781 23.47 -7.42 59.83
N LYS A 782 24.06 -6.22 59.87
CA LYS A 782 24.15 -5.46 61.11
C LYS A 782 22.78 -4.89 61.46
N ALA A 783 22.55 -4.68 62.78
CA ALA A 783 21.36 -4.00 63.28
C ALA A 783 21.18 -2.65 62.61
N MET A 784 19.95 -2.35 62.17
CA MET A 784 19.60 -1.11 61.54
C MET A 784 19.21 -0.04 62.56
N LYS A 785 19.45 1.23 62.22
CA LYS A 785 19.08 2.37 63.04
C LYS A 785 18.03 3.23 62.32
N TYR A 786 16.93 3.47 62.99
CA TYR A 786 15.90 4.42 62.54
C TYR A 786 16.11 5.81 63.11
N GLN A 787 15.94 6.83 62.31
CA GLN A 787 15.97 8.24 62.72
C GLN A 787 14.86 9.02 62.01
N LEU A 788 14.22 9.89 62.77
CA LEU A 788 13.18 10.78 62.24
C LEU A 788 13.67 12.23 62.38
N ASP A 789 13.82 12.90 61.27
CA ASP A 789 14.00 14.35 61.20
C ASP A 789 12.64 15.02 60.95
N LYS A 790 12.05 15.55 62.04
CA LYS A 790 10.75 16.22 61.99
C LYS A 790 10.79 17.54 61.25
N ALA A 791 11.93 18.26 61.30
CA ALA A 791 12.08 19.56 60.66
C ALA A 791 12.18 19.41 59.14
N ALA A 792 12.98 18.49 58.67
CA ALA A 792 13.14 18.16 57.24
C ALA A 792 12.05 17.26 56.72
N LYS A 793 11.16 16.75 57.58
CA LYS A 793 10.16 15.71 57.27
C LYS A 793 10.79 14.53 56.51
N ARG A 794 11.80 13.92 57.12
CA ARG A 794 12.54 12.77 56.59
C ARG A 794 12.61 11.65 57.63
N ALA A 795 12.40 10.44 57.16
CA ALA A 795 12.64 9.23 57.94
C ALA A 795 13.83 8.46 57.32
N SER A 796 14.82 8.12 58.08
CA SER A 796 16.00 7.38 57.58
C SER A 796 16.20 6.09 58.34
N ILE A 797 16.65 5.08 57.56
CA ILE A 797 17.10 3.78 58.09
C ILE A 797 18.50 3.56 57.57
N THR A 798 19.42 3.33 58.52
CA THR A 798 20.86 3.12 58.22
C THR A 798 21.21 1.71 58.69
N GLY A 799 21.75 0.89 57.79
CA GLY A 799 22.32 -0.41 58.06
C GLY A 799 23.83 -0.47 57.96
N GLY A 800 24.38 -1.69 57.83
CA GLY A 800 25.83 -1.88 57.80
C GLY A 800 26.56 -1.22 56.64
N ASN A 801 25.99 -1.23 55.46
CA ASN A 801 26.59 -0.66 54.26
C ASN A 801 25.56 0.09 53.41
N PHE A 802 24.46 0.53 53.99
CA PHE A 802 23.43 1.25 53.27
C PHE A 802 22.75 2.31 54.14
N GLN A 803 22.13 3.25 53.44
CA GLN A 803 21.19 4.21 54.04
C GLN A 803 20.07 4.49 53.05
N VAL A 804 18.85 4.39 53.53
CA VAL A 804 17.64 4.85 52.84
C VAL A 804 16.98 5.97 53.62
N VAL A 805 16.59 7.02 52.93
CA VAL A 805 15.89 8.18 53.46
C VAL A 805 14.57 8.33 52.73
N PHE A 806 13.47 8.44 53.44
CA PHE A 806 12.12 8.63 52.89
C PHE A 806 11.68 10.09 53.06
N ASP A 807 11.00 10.61 52.03
CA ASP A 807 10.31 11.90 52.09
C ASP A 807 8.92 11.69 52.67
N LEU A 808 8.63 12.26 53.80
CA LEU A 808 7.34 12.12 54.48
C LEU A 808 6.23 13.03 53.89
N ASN A 809 6.59 13.93 52.96
CA ASN A 809 5.59 14.71 52.23
C ASN A 809 5.05 13.93 51.02
N THR A 810 5.92 13.21 50.31
CA THR A 810 5.59 12.53 49.05
C THR A 810 5.49 11.00 49.14
N GLY A 811 6.07 10.41 50.18
CA GLY A 811 6.14 8.95 50.35
C GLY A 811 7.27 8.29 49.52
N ALA A 812 8.01 9.07 48.74
CA ALA A 812 9.10 8.56 47.92
C ALA A 812 10.36 8.28 48.70
N ILE A 813 11.22 7.42 48.21
CA ILE A 813 12.58 7.32 48.67
C ILE A 813 13.34 8.62 48.23
N TYR A 814 13.72 9.41 49.20
CA TYR A 814 14.47 10.66 48.97
C TYR A 814 15.92 10.39 48.58
N SER A 815 16.55 9.46 49.30
CA SER A 815 17.93 9.04 49.01
C SER A 815 18.11 7.58 49.34
N LEU A 816 18.82 6.86 48.49
CA LEU A 816 19.27 5.49 48.71
C LEU A 816 20.74 5.40 48.31
N LYS A 817 21.57 4.90 49.22
CA LYS A 817 22.98 4.63 48.95
C LYS A 817 23.44 3.31 49.54
N TYR A 818 24.37 2.66 48.87
CA TYR A 818 25.11 1.50 49.31
C TYR A 818 26.62 1.84 49.31
N GLY A 819 27.24 1.86 50.50
CA GLY A 819 28.60 2.35 50.61
C GLY A 819 28.71 3.79 50.07
N ASN A 820 29.60 3.98 49.12
CA ASN A 820 29.80 5.26 48.42
C ASN A 820 28.90 5.41 47.14
N GLN A 821 28.17 4.41 46.76
CA GLN A 821 27.29 4.47 45.57
C GLN A 821 25.92 5.05 45.92
N ILE A 822 25.58 6.14 45.25
CA ILE A 822 24.24 6.74 45.31
C ILE A 822 23.37 6.09 44.23
N ILE A 823 22.30 5.43 44.65
CA ILE A 823 21.32 4.79 43.74
C ILE A 823 20.16 5.73 43.47
N ILE A 824 19.66 6.39 44.52
CA ILE A 824 18.55 7.35 44.41
C ILE A 824 18.96 8.62 45.12
N LYS A 825 18.68 9.79 44.56
CA LYS A 825 18.92 11.11 45.14
C LYS A 825 17.75 12.04 44.89
N ASP A 826 17.64 13.08 45.66
CA ASP A 826 16.76 14.24 45.48
C ASP A 826 15.25 13.89 45.37
N GLY A 827 14.83 12.80 46.04
CA GLY A 827 13.45 12.38 46.07
C GLY A 827 12.98 11.60 44.81
N ASN A 828 13.90 11.20 43.97
CA ASN A 828 13.59 10.49 42.71
C ASN A 828 13.38 8.96 42.89
N GLY A 829 12.87 8.55 44.04
CA GLY A 829 12.49 7.15 44.29
C GLY A 829 11.20 6.76 43.55
N PRO A 830 10.82 5.46 43.65
CA PRO A 830 9.61 4.99 43.00
C PRO A 830 8.36 5.79 43.38
N GLN A 831 7.65 6.31 42.39
CA GLN A 831 6.38 7.01 42.55
C GLN A 831 5.42 6.57 41.45
N LEU A 832 4.12 6.79 41.64
CA LEU A 832 3.14 6.57 40.59
C LEU A 832 3.41 7.49 39.40
N ASP A 833 3.58 6.91 38.22
CA ASP A 833 3.55 7.60 36.93
C ASP A 833 2.39 7.03 36.11
N ALA A 834 1.55 7.90 35.64
CA ALA A 834 0.36 7.55 34.87
C ALA A 834 0.36 8.25 33.49
N TYR A 835 1.55 8.60 33.00
CA TYR A 835 1.70 9.31 31.73
C TYR A 835 2.88 8.80 30.90
N ARG A 836 2.71 8.81 29.60
CA ARG A 836 3.76 8.78 28.59
C ARG A 836 3.42 9.76 27.47
N ALA A 837 4.39 10.09 26.64
CA ALA A 837 4.11 10.90 25.44
C ALA A 837 3.04 10.21 24.57
N PRO A 838 2.00 10.95 24.16
CA PRO A 838 0.95 10.38 23.29
C PRO A 838 1.54 9.95 21.93
N THR A 839 1.00 8.86 21.42
CA THR A 839 1.21 8.45 20.04
C THR A 839 0.08 9.00 19.16
N ASP A 840 0.23 8.92 17.83
CA ASP A 840 -0.82 9.33 16.91
C ASP A 840 -2.13 8.55 17.11
N ASN A 841 -2.02 7.28 17.53
CA ASN A 841 -3.17 6.45 17.84
C ASN A 841 -3.94 6.96 19.06
N ASP A 842 -3.23 7.32 20.12
CA ASP A 842 -3.83 7.90 21.32
C ASP A 842 -4.56 9.20 20.96
N ALA A 843 -3.97 9.95 20.08
CA ALA A 843 -4.47 11.22 19.59
C ALA A 843 -5.68 11.04 18.67
N GLY A 844 -5.64 10.11 17.74
CA GLY A 844 -6.69 9.84 16.77
C GLY A 844 -8.03 9.45 17.40
N ILE A 845 -7.98 8.73 18.52
CA ILE A 845 -9.18 8.33 19.30
C ILE A 845 -9.45 9.23 20.51
N GLY A 846 -8.63 10.26 20.73
CA GLY A 846 -8.82 11.26 21.79
C GLY A 846 -8.47 10.79 23.21
N TYR A 847 -7.80 9.67 23.38
CA TYR A 847 -7.41 9.16 24.72
C TYR A 847 -6.50 10.14 25.47
N HIS A 848 -5.54 10.75 24.76
CA HIS A 848 -4.64 11.72 25.35
C HIS A 848 -5.36 12.97 25.88
N ASN A 849 -6.55 13.32 25.35
CA ASN A 849 -7.34 14.42 25.89
C ASN A 849 -7.70 14.19 27.37
N ALA A 850 -8.04 12.94 27.72
CA ALA A 850 -8.30 12.57 29.12
C ALA A 850 -7.06 12.70 30.00
N TRP A 851 -5.87 12.37 29.46
CA TRP A 851 -4.60 12.46 30.19
C TRP A 851 -4.25 13.93 30.48
N PHE A 852 -4.30 14.80 29.46
CA PHE A 852 -4.04 16.22 29.60
C PHE A 852 -5.08 16.90 30.50
N LYS A 853 -6.34 16.60 30.30
CA LYS A 853 -7.44 17.17 31.08
C LYS A 853 -7.30 16.90 32.59
N ASN A 854 -6.78 15.75 32.95
CA ASN A 854 -6.53 15.34 34.34
C ASN A 854 -5.10 15.61 34.82
N GLY A 855 -4.25 16.26 34.01
CA GLY A 855 -2.88 16.64 34.40
C GLY A 855 -1.97 15.46 34.72
N LEU A 856 -2.19 14.30 34.04
CA LEU A 856 -1.41 13.08 34.32
C LEU A 856 0.09 13.24 34.02
N TYR A 857 0.46 14.22 33.20
CA TYR A 857 1.82 14.55 32.83
C TYR A 857 2.63 15.21 33.97
N ASP A 858 1.96 15.67 35.03
CA ASP A 858 2.62 16.29 36.21
C ASP A 858 1.83 15.95 37.49
N LEU A 859 1.96 14.70 37.95
CA LEU A 859 1.31 14.24 39.15
C LEU A 859 2.04 14.79 40.40
N GLN A 860 1.25 15.36 41.31
CA GLN A 860 1.71 15.75 42.64
C GLN A 860 1.31 14.67 43.64
N HIS A 861 2.23 14.30 44.52
CA HIS A 861 2.04 13.25 45.51
C HIS A 861 2.01 13.85 46.92
N VAL A 862 0.99 13.48 47.67
CA VAL A 862 0.80 14.01 49.03
C VAL A 862 0.52 12.84 50.00
N VAL A 863 1.38 12.68 50.98
CA VAL A 863 1.20 11.73 52.08
C VAL A 863 0.06 12.17 52.97
N LYS A 864 -0.97 11.33 53.05
CA LYS A 864 -2.10 11.50 53.96
C LYS A 864 -1.88 10.93 55.34
N SER A 865 -1.19 9.79 55.42
CA SER A 865 -0.76 9.14 56.66
C SER A 865 0.48 8.27 56.40
N TRP A 866 1.23 8.08 57.44
CA TRP A 866 2.38 7.16 57.40
C TRP A 866 2.65 6.57 58.79
N THR A 867 3.29 5.38 58.79
CA THR A 867 3.79 4.78 60.03
C THR A 867 5.14 4.12 59.75
N CYS A 868 5.97 3.99 60.78
CA CYS A 868 7.17 3.21 60.74
C CYS A 868 7.14 2.20 61.89
N THR A 869 7.11 0.91 61.56
CA THR A 869 7.00 -0.17 62.55
C THR A 869 8.23 -1.07 62.49
N PRO A 870 8.99 -1.18 63.57
CA PRO A 870 10.08 -2.14 63.67
C PRO A 870 9.54 -3.53 63.93
N ASN A 871 10.06 -4.53 63.21
CA ASN A 871 9.81 -5.96 63.49
C ASN A 871 11.02 -6.52 64.24
N LYS A 872 10.91 -6.62 65.53
CA LYS A 872 12.01 -7.15 66.38
C LYS A 872 12.38 -8.58 66.10
N LYS A 873 11.45 -9.39 65.65
CA LYS A 873 11.67 -10.83 65.36
C LYS A 873 12.57 -11.02 64.13
N ASP A 874 12.32 -10.29 63.10
CA ASP A 874 13.05 -10.39 61.83
C ASP A 874 14.11 -9.29 61.64
N GLY A 875 14.09 -8.30 62.55
CA GLY A 875 15.02 -7.14 62.53
C GLY A 875 14.83 -6.27 61.30
N THR A 876 13.57 -6.14 60.80
CA THR A 876 13.21 -5.29 59.68
C THR A 876 12.50 -4.03 60.15
N TYR A 877 12.43 -3.02 59.25
CA TYR A 877 11.55 -1.87 59.43
C TYR A 877 10.52 -1.83 58.32
N LYS A 878 9.28 -1.55 58.68
CA LYS A 878 8.17 -1.39 57.76
C LYS A 878 7.68 0.05 57.78
N LEU A 879 7.80 0.75 56.66
CA LEU A 879 7.16 2.06 56.44
C LEU A 879 5.90 1.83 55.59
N ASP A 880 4.79 2.36 56.08
CA ASP A 880 3.47 2.20 55.44
C ASP A 880 2.89 3.59 55.17
N PHE A 881 2.80 3.96 53.91
CA PHE A 881 2.31 5.26 53.49
C PHE A 881 0.97 5.13 52.79
N THR A 882 0.05 6.06 53.08
CA THR A 882 -1.11 6.36 52.24
C THR A 882 -0.82 7.65 51.50
N VAL A 883 -0.73 7.56 50.18
CA VAL A 883 -0.38 8.69 49.32
C VAL A 883 -1.54 9.01 48.38
N GLU A 884 -1.92 10.25 48.28
CA GLU A 884 -2.86 10.74 47.27
C GLU A 884 -2.06 11.39 46.14
N SER A 885 -2.41 11.03 44.88
CA SER A 885 -1.72 11.54 43.69
C SER A 885 -2.75 12.15 42.75
N GLN A 886 -2.54 13.41 42.37
CA GLN A 886 -3.42 14.14 41.43
C GLN A 886 -2.56 15.05 40.56
N GLY A 887 -3.01 15.33 39.31
CA GLY A 887 -2.34 16.33 38.47
C GLY A 887 -2.23 17.68 39.14
N LYS A 888 -1.16 18.40 38.94
CA LYS A 888 -1.00 19.78 39.44
C LYS A 888 -2.01 20.71 38.81
N GLU A 889 -2.16 20.61 37.51
CA GLU A 889 -3.14 21.33 36.72
C GLU A 889 -3.51 20.49 35.49
N GLY A 890 -4.72 20.67 34.93
CA GLY A 890 -5.15 20.06 33.70
C GLY A 890 -4.91 20.98 32.51
N CYS A 891 -5.09 20.44 31.31
CA CYS A 891 -5.05 21.19 30.08
C CYS A 891 -6.16 20.68 29.14
N ASP A 892 -6.99 21.58 28.63
CA ASP A 892 -7.98 21.24 27.61
C ASP A 892 -7.32 21.31 26.22
N VAL A 893 -7.02 20.17 25.63
CA VAL A 893 -6.40 20.05 24.31
C VAL A 893 -7.46 19.73 23.27
N ASN A 894 -7.50 20.49 22.19
CA ASN A 894 -8.36 20.19 21.05
C ASN A 894 -7.53 19.59 19.91
N TYR A 895 -7.34 18.31 19.96
CA TYR A 895 -6.50 17.58 19.00
C TYR A 895 -7.08 17.55 17.58
N GLY A 896 -8.39 17.76 17.41
CA GLY A 896 -9.01 17.89 16.09
C GLY A 896 -8.48 19.07 15.25
N ASN A 897 -7.78 20.01 15.88
CA ASN A 897 -7.16 21.14 15.21
C ASN A 897 -5.66 20.97 14.94
N ARG A 898 -5.05 19.83 15.30
CA ARG A 898 -3.58 19.60 15.20
C ARG A 898 -2.99 19.90 13.83
N ASP A 899 -3.73 19.56 12.77
CA ASP A 899 -3.26 19.71 11.39
C ASP A 899 -3.42 21.15 10.87
N ARG A 900 -4.31 21.92 11.53
CA ARG A 900 -4.65 23.29 11.12
C ARG A 900 -3.98 24.35 11.99
N ASP A 901 -3.90 24.08 13.26
CA ASP A 901 -3.40 25.02 14.28
C ASP A 901 -2.74 24.24 15.43
N PRO A 902 -1.56 23.62 15.18
CA PRO A 902 -0.87 22.85 16.20
C PRO A 902 -0.46 23.71 17.41
N GLU A 903 -0.14 24.97 17.21
CA GLU A 903 0.23 25.88 18.30
C GLU A 903 -0.95 26.13 19.23
N SER A 904 -2.14 26.33 18.71
CA SER A 904 -3.35 26.46 19.52
C SER A 904 -3.71 25.16 20.23
N CYS A 905 -3.55 24.03 19.52
CA CYS A 905 -3.87 22.72 20.07
C CYS A 905 -3.02 22.39 21.33
N TYR A 906 -1.73 22.66 21.28
CA TYR A 906 -0.75 22.33 22.33
C TYR A 906 -0.33 23.53 23.20
N ASN A 907 -1.07 24.63 23.17
CA ASN A 907 -0.78 25.78 24.03
C ASN A 907 -1.26 25.52 25.45
N PHE A 908 -0.42 24.85 26.24
CA PHE A 908 -0.72 24.49 27.61
C PHE A 908 -1.00 25.72 28.48
N GLU A 909 -0.30 26.83 28.29
CA GLU A 909 -0.53 28.06 29.06
C GLU A 909 -1.92 28.65 28.81
N LYS A 910 -2.40 28.68 27.58
CA LYS A 910 -3.69 29.20 27.21
C LYS A 910 -4.84 28.30 27.65
N ASN A 911 -4.61 26.99 27.63
CA ASN A 911 -5.64 25.96 27.81
C ASN A 911 -5.65 25.36 29.23
N LYS A 912 -4.96 25.99 30.20
CA LYS A 912 -4.89 25.52 31.58
C LYS A 912 -6.28 25.47 32.24
N ARG A 913 -6.46 24.43 33.04
CA ARG A 913 -7.63 24.30 33.92
C ARG A 913 -7.21 23.88 35.32
N ALA A 914 -7.84 24.48 36.33
CA ALA A 914 -7.67 24.07 37.73
C ALA A 914 -8.33 22.68 37.92
N LEU A 915 -7.66 21.83 38.68
CA LEU A 915 -8.22 20.53 39.08
C LEU A 915 -8.87 20.66 40.45
N THR A 916 -9.93 19.91 40.69
CA THR A 916 -10.72 19.86 41.91
C THR A 916 -10.71 18.45 42.49
N ASP A 917 -11.28 18.29 43.71
CA ASP A 917 -11.47 16.97 44.31
C ASP A 917 -12.38 16.03 43.49
N ALA A 918 -13.19 16.59 42.61
CA ALA A 918 -14.04 15.81 41.71
C ALA A 918 -13.27 15.27 40.50
N ASP A 919 -12.07 15.78 40.19
CA ASP A 919 -11.24 15.28 39.07
C ASP A 919 -10.55 13.99 39.44
N LEU A 920 -9.90 13.36 38.45
CA LEU A 920 -9.19 12.09 38.65
C LEU A 920 -8.09 12.23 39.69
N LYS A 921 -8.11 11.37 40.66
CA LYS A 921 -7.03 11.18 41.62
C LYS A 921 -6.86 9.71 42.01
N PHE A 922 -5.65 9.39 42.38
CA PHE A 922 -5.25 8.08 42.82
C PHE A 922 -4.96 8.07 44.31
N THR A 923 -5.30 6.99 44.97
CA THR A 923 -4.87 6.71 46.33
C THR A 923 -3.98 5.46 46.29
N SER A 924 -2.75 5.59 46.75
CA SER A 924 -1.80 4.48 46.81
C SER A 924 -1.52 4.14 48.26
N ARG A 925 -1.56 2.87 48.61
CA ARG A 925 -0.94 2.36 49.81
C ARG A 925 0.40 1.79 49.42
N GLN A 926 1.49 2.36 49.95
CA GLN A 926 2.86 1.97 49.65
C GLN A 926 3.51 1.44 50.91
N ILE A 927 3.93 0.20 50.91
CA ILE A 927 4.54 -0.47 52.05
C ILE A 927 5.97 -0.82 51.68
N TYR A 928 6.92 -0.20 52.37
CA TYR A 928 8.34 -0.53 52.25
C TYR A 928 8.80 -1.37 53.39
N THR A 929 9.35 -2.55 53.10
CA THR A 929 10.04 -3.40 54.11
C THR A 929 11.52 -3.34 53.86
N ILE A 930 12.27 -2.84 54.87
CA ILE A 930 13.73 -2.66 54.80
C ILE A 930 14.41 -3.77 55.58
N TYR A 931 15.31 -4.48 54.95
CA TYR A 931 15.97 -5.65 55.49
C TYR A 931 17.42 -5.30 55.92
N LYS A 932 18.02 -6.15 56.82
CA LYS A 932 19.36 -5.92 57.38
C LYS A 932 20.50 -5.91 56.37
N ASP A 933 20.31 -6.63 55.24
CA ASP A 933 21.29 -6.68 54.14
C ASP A 933 21.20 -5.46 53.20
N GLY A 934 20.20 -4.60 53.41
CA GLY A 934 19.96 -3.42 52.60
C GLY A 934 18.93 -3.64 51.47
N SER A 935 18.40 -4.86 51.35
CA SER A 935 17.28 -5.11 50.43
C SER A 935 16.05 -4.35 50.89
N ILE A 936 15.29 -3.80 49.89
CA ILE A 936 14.06 -3.06 50.11
C ILE A 936 12.96 -3.71 49.25
N GLU A 937 11.91 -4.16 49.90
CA GLU A 937 10.70 -4.63 49.26
C GLU A 937 9.65 -3.54 49.28
N MET A 938 9.08 -3.23 48.11
CA MET A 938 7.98 -2.29 47.96
C MET A 938 6.74 -3.03 47.53
N GLN A 939 5.65 -2.89 48.30
CA GLN A 939 4.32 -3.35 47.90
C GLN A 939 3.46 -2.11 47.67
N SER A 940 2.81 -2.00 46.53
CA SER A 940 1.95 -0.87 46.19
C SER A 940 0.58 -1.36 45.77
N ALA A 941 -0.47 -0.83 46.41
CA ALA A 941 -1.84 -0.99 46.01
C ALA A 941 -2.43 0.36 45.61
N ILE A 942 -2.86 0.50 44.37
CA ILE A 942 -3.29 1.75 43.78
C ILE A 942 -4.76 1.65 43.41
N GLY A 943 -5.57 2.63 43.83
CA GLY A 943 -6.95 2.81 43.43
C GLY A 943 -7.19 4.19 42.84
N ALA A 944 -8.20 4.32 42.01
CA ALA A 944 -8.67 5.60 41.50
C ALA A 944 -10.04 5.94 42.10
N ASN A 945 -10.33 7.23 42.22
CA ASN A 945 -11.67 7.73 42.68
C ASN A 945 -12.78 7.54 41.64
N ARG A 946 -12.49 6.94 40.48
CA ARG A 946 -13.43 6.67 39.36
C ARG A 946 -13.30 5.25 38.86
N SER A 947 -14.43 4.67 38.45
CA SER A 947 -14.48 3.30 37.91
C SER A 947 -14.03 3.15 36.45
N LYS A 948 -14.06 4.24 35.67
CA LYS A 948 -13.64 4.28 34.27
C LYS A 948 -12.55 5.33 34.10
N VAL A 949 -11.33 4.87 33.93
CA VAL A 949 -10.15 5.70 33.73
C VAL A 949 -9.43 5.26 32.47
N ILE A 950 -9.15 6.22 31.59
CA ILE A 950 -8.34 5.98 30.40
C ILE A 950 -6.90 6.33 30.77
N LEU A 951 -6.05 5.31 30.88
CA LEU A 951 -4.63 5.43 31.15
C LEU A 951 -3.79 5.01 29.94
N PRO A 952 -2.60 5.56 29.76
CA PRO A 952 -1.68 5.04 28.77
C PRO A 952 -1.23 3.61 29.15
N ARG A 953 -1.08 2.77 28.14
CA ARG A 953 -0.53 1.42 28.27
C ARG A 953 0.98 1.44 28.11
#